data_5a66218a7dda9937061e09afbed26633
#
_entry.id   5a66218a7dda9937061e09afbed26633
#
_cell.length_a   1.000
_cell.length_b   1.000
_cell.length_c   1.000
_cell.angle_alpha   90.00
_cell.angle_beta   90.00
_cell.angle_gamma   90.00
#
_symmetry.space_group_name_H-M   'P 1'
#
loop_
_entity.id
_entity.type
_entity.pdbx_description
1 polymer ?
#
loop_
_entity_poly.entity_id
_entity_poly.type
_entity_poly.pdbx_seq_one_letter_code
_entity_poly.pdbx_strand_id
1 'polypeptide(L)'
;MGLSIGVHILNLLTIPALVFIYYFRKTEKVTFKGMVYATLIAGAILLFINNIIIPYTVWIGAQIDTLFVNTFGLPVNSGITLFALALIIGLGWAAWAAHRRGRVLLNIILLSTTMILVGYSSYASVTIRAAANPPMNSNNPNNPHALLSLLNRDQYGDRPLLYGAQYSAPPEGVKEKKVWYLDEDGKYKTATVLTGYTHAPEFMQLFPRMWNYSKGEKAYKEWAAYRTKTETLRDDKGEVLRDAQGRPMRGETLDFGRKRAYTDSYGETRTVTEPTFWENVHFFFNYQLSYMYWRYFMWNFVGRQSDIQPSRTTITDGNWLSGIRWIDEKYVGPQDNLPREIAENKGRNTYYFLPFLLGLIGLVYQLNRDQRNFSIVLWLFVMMGIALVFYFNTSPGEPRERDYVYAGSFYAFAMWIGFGVMAFKDLIVRLTKRDDRTAAVAATVIGLVVPGILCAENWDDHDRSGRTYAHDIGWNYLQSTLPNSIILNYGDNDTFPLWNNQEVYGVRPDVRIMNTSYLGGEWYIDEMKTKANDAPGVPFSLPKHKYTFNNDMIYVTNSIDRPVEIKEVIDFVRSDDPRSKVKLADGTLADYIPAKRIALPVNKENALASGIVAEKDRDKMVDTVFINIKKNSLDKNQLMILDMLANFDWKRPIYMTQVYILQDFGLMDYLQFDGYAYRFVPILTPYRQAGEVGRIDPEYAVPLLLDVFRYGNLDDEKVYSDYFTQYNLSAARAR
;
A
#
# COMPACT_ATOMS: atom_id res chain seq x y z
N MET A 1 15.25 -20.76 7.27
CA MET A 1 13.95 -20.17 7.64
C MET A 1 14.09 -18.94 8.53
N GLY A 2 14.79 -18.96 9.67
CA GLY A 2 14.90 -17.79 10.56
C GLY A 2 15.36 -16.53 9.84
N LEU A 3 16.47 -16.57 9.10
CA LEU A 3 16.95 -15.45 8.29
C LEU A 3 15.96 -15.04 7.18
N SER A 4 15.30 -16.00 6.54
CA SER A 4 14.33 -15.67 5.49
C SER A 4 13.06 -14.99 6.04
N ILE A 5 12.66 -15.27 7.29
CA ILE A 5 11.60 -14.51 7.99
C ILE A 5 12.03 -13.05 8.15
N GLY A 6 13.29 -12.79 8.51
CA GLY A 6 13.84 -11.44 8.61
C GLY A 6 13.84 -10.67 7.29
N VAL A 7 13.89 -11.36 6.14
CA VAL A 7 13.76 -10.75 4.81
C VAL A 7 12.29 -10.53 4.47
N HIS A 8 11.45 -11.56 4.59
CA HIS A 8 10.02 -11.46 4.29
C HIS A 8 9.21 -12.57 4.98
N ILE A 9 8.17 -12.20 5.72
CA ILE A 9 7.33 -13.14 6.49
C ILE A 9 6.62 -14.19 5.61
N LEU A 10 6.36 -13.90 4.34
CA LEU A 10 5.75 -14.85 3.40
C LEU A 10 6.58 -16.12 3.20
N ASN A 11 7.87 -16.12 3.55
CA ASN A 11 8.69 -17.33 3.53
C ASN A 11 8.19 -18.43 4.48
N LEU A 12 7.36 -18.09 5.48
CA LEU A 12 6.66 -19.07 6.32
C LEU A 12 5.75 -20.00 5.52
N LEU A 13 5.24 -19.58 4.37
CA LEU A 13 4.38 -20.40 3.52
C LEU A 13 5.11 -21.61 2.87
N THR A 14 6.43 -21.68 3.00
CA THR A 14 7.19 -22.89 2.63
C THR A 14 7.11 -24.01 3.66
N ILE A 15 6.59 -23.74 4.88
CA ILE A 15 6.51 -24.75 5.96
C ILE A 15 5.76 -26.02 5.55
N PRO A 16 4.60 -25.96 4.87
CA PRO A 16 3.93 -27.17 4.42
C PRO A 16 4.82 -28.05 3.55
N ALA A 17 5.53 -27.47 2.58
CA ALA A 17 6.46 -28.21 1.74
C ALA A 17 7.57 -28.89 2.57
N LEU A 18 8.15 -28.19 3.56
CA LEU A 18 9.18 -28.74 4.45
C LEU A 18 8.64 -29.91 5.32
N VAL A 19 7.42 -29.77 5.83
CA VAL A 19 6.78 -30.86 6.61
C VAL A 19 6.54 -32.07 5.73
N PHE A 20 6.13 -31.89 4.47
CA PHE A 20 5.95 -33.00 3.53
C PHE A 20 7.28 -33.66 3.15
N ILE A 21 8.37 -32.89 2.97
CA ILE A 21 9.73 -33.45 2.78
C ILE A 21 10.10 -34.36 3.96
N TYR A 22 9.87 -33.88 5.19
CA TYR A 22 10.16 -34.66 6.39
C TYR A 22 9.29 -35.92 6.47
N TYR A 23 7.98 -35.80 6.22
CA TYR A 23 7.04 -36.90 6.21
C TYR A 23 7.45 -37.97 5.20
N PHE A 24 7.73 -37.61 3.94
CA PHE A 24 8.13 -38.60 2.91
C PHE A 24 9.50 -39.22 3.17
N ARG A 25 10.41 -38.51 3.83
CA ARG A 25 11.72 -39.06 4.21
C ARG A 25 11.60 -40.12 5.34
N LYS A 26 10.62 -39.93 6.23
CA LYS A 26 10.45 -40.79 7.41
C LYS A 26 9.45 -41.94 7.20
N THR A 27 8.63 -41.87 6.18
CA THR A 27 7.53 -42.84 5.95
C THR A 27 7.76 -43.61 4.65
N GLU A 28 7.92 -44.92 4.76
CA GLU A 28 8.07 -45.79 3.59
C GLU A 28 6.75 -45.91 2.81
N LYS A 29 5.61 -46.09 3.50
CA LYS A 29 4.27 -46.24 2.90
C LYS A 29 3.48 -44.95 3.13
N VAL A 30 3.29 -44.18 2.07
CA VAL A 30 2.45 -42.96 2.07
C VAL A 30 0.99 -43.38 2.10
N THR A 31 0.22 -42.85 3.04
CA THR A 31 -1.23 -43.07 3.16
C THR A 31 -1.98 -41.77 3.11
N PHE A 32 -3.23 -41.75 2.63
CA PHE A 32 -4.07 -40.56 2.64
C PHE A 32 -4.21 -39.97 4.04
N LYS A 33 -4.45 -40.81 5.05
CA LYS A 33 -4.51 -40.33 6.46
C LYS A 33 -3.21 -39.66 6.89
N GLY A 34 -2.06 -40.24 6.52
CA GLY A 34 -0.74 -39.68 6.83
C GLY A 34 -0.53 -38.31 6.16
N MET A 35 -0.99 -38.12 4.91
CA MET A 35 -0.95 -36.83 4.24
C MET A 35 -1.85 -35.78 4.93
N VAL A 36 -3.06 -36.16 5.35
CA VAL A 36 -3.95 -35.27 6.12
C VAL A 36 -3.29 -34.89 7.44
N TYR A 37 -2.69 -35.81 8.18
CA TYR A 37 -1.95 -35.47 9.40
C TYR A 37 -0.77 -34.53 9.13
N ALA A 38 0.00 -34.76 8.07
CA ALA A 38 1.11 -33.90 7.68
C ALA A 38 0.61 -32.45 7.36
N THR A 39 -0.52 -32.33 6.67
CA THR A 39 -1.17 -31.05 6.38
C THR A 39 -1.59 -30.33 7.67
N LEU A 40 -2.26 -31.04 8.59
CA LEU A 40 -2.69 -30.47 9.86
C LEU A 40 -1.49 -30.03 10.72
N ILE A 41 -0.43 -30.82 10.77
CA ILE A 41 0.82 -30.50 11.47
C ILE A 41 1.47 -29.27 10.83
N ALA A 42 1.53 -29.20 9.50
CA ALA A 42 2.09 -28.07 8.78
C ALA A 42 1.33 -26.78 9.10
N GLY A 43 -0.01 -26.84 9.06
CA GLY A 43 -0.87 -25.72 9.45
C GLY A 43 -0.67 -25.32 10.91
N ALA A 44 -0.60 -26.27 11.82
CA ALA A 44 -0.36 -26.00 13.24
C ALA A 44 1.01 -25.35 13.48
N ILE A 45 2.08 -25.81 12.83
CA ILE A 45 3.42 -25.21 12.92
C ILE A 45 3.40 -23.79 12.34
N LEU A 46 2.78 -23.58 11.19
CA LEU A 46 2.67 -22.26 10.56
C LEU A 46 1.95 -21.26 11.48
N LEU A 47 0.79 -21.65 12.00
CA LEU A 47 0.01 -20.81 12.93
C LEU A 47 0.76 -20.57 14.25
N PHE A 48 1.45 -21.58 14.77
CA PHE A 48 2.25 -21.46 16.00
C PHE A 48 3.40 -20.46 15.82
N ILE A 49 4.14 -20.53 14.73
CA ILE A 49 5.25 -19.62 14.47
C ILE A 49 4.70 -18.19 14.25
N ASN A 50 3.69 -18.04 13.37
CA ASN A 50 3.16 -16.73 13.00
C ASN A 50 2.44 -16.02 14.15
N ASN A 51 1.63 -16.75 14.93
CA ASN A 51 0.75 -16.12 15.94
C ASN A 51 1.29 -16.22 17.36
N ILE A 52 2.29 -17.08 17.62
CA ILE A 52 2.84 -17.26 18.96
C ILE A 52 4.32 -16.91 19.00
N ILE A 53 5.20 -17.56 18.26
CA ILE A 53 6.65 -17.30 18.39
C ILE A 53 6.96 -15.85 18.03
N ILE A 54 6.52 -15.35 16.90
CA ILE A 54 6.86 -14.03 16.40
C ILE A 54 6.31 -12.93 17.33
N PRO A 55 4.99 -12.79 17.57
CA PRO A 55 4.47 -11.69 18.36
C PRO A 55 4.76 -11.81 19.85
N TYR A 56 4.62 -13.00 20.45
CA TYR A 56 4.77 -13.15 21.90
C TYR A 56 6.21 -13.03 22.37
N THR A 57 7.20 -13.38 21.56
CA THR A 57 8.61 -13.16 21.91
C THR A 57 8.88 -11.67 22.10
N VAL A 58 8.41 -10.82 21.18
CA VAL A 58 8.56 -9.37 21.30
C VAL A 58 7.66 -8.82 22.41
N TRP A 59 6.43 -9.31 22.56
CA TRP A 59 5.51 -8.89 23.61
C TRP A 59 6.07 -9.15 25.03
N ILE A 60 6.61 -10.33 25.30
CA ILE A 60 7.24 -10.64 26.61
C ILE A 60 8.42 -9.69 26.83
N GLY A 61 9.26 -9.51 25.81
CA GLY A 61 10.38 -8.56 25.88
C GLY A 61 9.92 -7.13 26.18
N ALA A 62 8.80 -6.69 25.57
CA ALA A 62 8.21 -5.38 25.82
C ALA A 62 7.68 -5.23 27.26
N GLN A 63 7.06 -6.28 27.84
CA GLN A 63 6.61 -6.25 29.22
C GLN A 63 7.78 -6.17 30.21
N ILE A 64 8.86 -6.89 29.94
CA ILE A 64 10.10 -6.84 30.74
C ILE A 64 10.75 -5.46 30.59
N ASP A 65 10.78 -4.90 29.40
CA ASP A 65 11.31 -3.54 29.18
C ASP A 65 10.48 -2.49 29.93
N THR A 66 9.16 -2.60 29.90
CA THR A 66 8.26 -1.75 30.69
C THR A 66 8.58 -1.81 32.19
N LEU A 67 8.80 -3.01 32.71
CA LEU A 67 9.21 -3.18 34.13
C LEU A 67 10.56 -2.51 34.43
N PHE A 68 11.54 -2.67 33.51
CA PHE A 68 12.88 -2.12 33.70
C PHE A 68 12.87 -0.59 33.65
N VAL A 69 12.18 -0.02 32.70
CA VAL A 69 12.07 1.44 32.51
C VAL A 69 11.25 2.06 33.63
N ASN A 70 10.02 1.56 33.87
CA ASN A 70 9.09 2.22 34.77
C ASN A 70 9.41 2.00 36.26
N THR A 71 9.96 0.82 36.61
CA THR A 71 10.20 0.46 38.03
C THR A 71 11.66 0.69 38.45
N PHE A 72 12.62 0.32 37.58
CA PHE A 72 14.04 0.43 37.91
C PHE A 72 14.70 1.66 37.34
N GLY A 73 14.01 2.46 36.50
CA GLY A 73 14.57 3.66 35.86
C GLY A 73 15.71 3.38 34.87
N LEU A 74 15.75 2.17 34.32
CA LEU A 74 16.77 1.78 33.35
C LEU A 74 16.43 2.34 31.93
N PRO A 75 17.42 2.47 31.05
CA PRO A 75 17.19 2.97 29.69
C PRO A 75 16.20 2.10 28.91
N VAL A 76 15.43 2.73 28.03
CA VAL A 76 14.55 2.06 27.06
C VAL A 76 15.35 1.03 26.27
N ASN A 77 14.75 -0.12 25.94
CA ASN A 77 15.34 -1.29 25.29
C ASN A 77 16.29 -2.14 26.17
N SER A 78 16.55 -1.77 27.42
CA SER A 78 17.42 -2.57 28.30
C SER A 78 16.78 -3.91 28.68
N GLY A 79 15.47 -3.93 28.94
CA GLY A 79 14.73 -5.13 29.34
C GLY A 79 14.60 -6.14 28.21
N ILE A 80 14.25 -5.71 27.01
CA ILE A 80 14.15 -6.60 25.84
C ILE A 80 15.51 -7.16 25.46
N THR A 81 16.58 -6.37 25.57
CA THR A 81 17.95 -6.82 25.27
C THR A 81 18.37 -7.95 26.22
N LEU A 82 18.17 -7.76 27.55
CA LEU A 82 18.48 -8.80 28.52
C LEU A 82 17.62 -10.05 28.31
N PHE A 83 16.32 -9.86 28.05
CA PHE A 83 15.42 -10.98 27.75
C PHE A 83 15.86 -11.78 26.51
N ALA A 84 16.21 -11.11 25.42
CA ALA A 84 16.65 -11.76 24.19
C ALA A 84 17.92 -12.59 24.40
N LEU A 85 18.91 -12.04 25.12
CA LEU A 85 20.14 -12.75 25.48
C LEU A 85 19.84 -13.96 26.36
N ALA A 86 19.03 -13.79 27.42
CA ALA A 86 18.65 -14.87 28.33
C ALA A 86 17.87 -15.99 27.60
N LEU A 87 16.98 -15.61 26.68
CA LEU A 87 16.19 -16.55 25.89
C LEU A 87 17.08 -17.39 24.96
N ILE A 88 18.00 -16.78 24.23
CA ILE A 88 18.92 -17.49 23.31
C ILE A 88 19.85 -18.42 24.11
N ILE A 89 20.44 -17.94 25.21
CA ILE A 89 21.32 -18.75 26.08
C ILE A 89 20.52 -19.90 26.70
N GLY A 90 19.32 -19.63 27.23
CA GLY A 90 18.46 -20.62 27.86
C GLY A 90 18.01 -21.73 26.89
N LEU A 91 17.61 -21.36 25.68
CA LEU A 91 17.25 -22.31 24.62
C LEU A 91 18.46 -23.14 24.15
N GLY A 92 19.62 -22.50 23.99
CA GLY A 92 20.86 -23.18 23.65
C GLY A 92 21.27 -24.22 24.71
N TRP A 93 21.18 -23.83 25.99
CA TRP A 93 21.42 -24.74 27.11
C TRP A 93 20.41 -25.89 27.16
N ALA A 94 19.11 -25.58 26.99
CA ALA A 94 18.06 -26.59 26.98
C ALA A 94 18.24 -27.59 25.80
N ALA A 95 18.63 -27.11 24.62
CA ALA A 95 18.95 -27.97 23.48
C ALA A 95 20.15 -28.89 23.77
N TRP A 96 21.21 -28.34 24.36
CA TRP A 96 22.35 -29.13 24.79
C TRP A 96 22.00 -30.18 25.85
N ALA A 97 21.18 -29.80 26.86
CA ALA A 97 20.70 -30.70 27.89
C ALA A 97 19.81 -31.82 27.32
N ALA A 98 18.93 -31.51 26.38
CA ALA A 98 18.08 -32.45 25.66
C ALA A 98 18.93 -33.44 24.83
N HIS A 99 19.98 -32.95 24.17
CA HIS A 99 20.95 -33.75 23.43
C HIS A 99 21.66 -34.77 24.35
N ARG A 100 22.21 -34.31 25.47
CA ARG A 100 22.88 -35.17 26.45
C ARG A 100 21.97 -36.27 27.04
N ARG A 101 20.66 -35.95 27.20
CA ARG A 101 19.65 -36.89 27.71
C ARG A 101 19.07 -37.80 26.63
N GLY A 102 19.57 -37.75 25.38
CA GLY A 102 19.09 -38.58 24.27
C GLY A 102 17.66 -38.26 23.80
N ARG A 103 17.09 -37.07 24.19
CA ARG A 103 15.73 -36.67 23.79
C ARG A 103 15.73 -36.02 22.42
N VAL A 104 15.87 -36.84 21.39
CA VAL A 104 16.08 -36.41 20.00
C VAL A 104 15.03 -35.42 19.52
N LEU A 105 13.73 -35.73 19.70
CA LEU A 105 12.65 -34.86 19.25
C LEU A 105 12.68 -33.46 19.93
N LEU A 106 12.86 -33.47 21.26
CA LEU A 106 12.95 -32.22 22.03
C LEU A 106 14.15 -31.39 21.61
N ASN A 107 15.30 -32.02 21.37
CA ASN A 107 16.50 -31.36 20.87
C ASN A 107 16.24 -30.67 19.52
N ILE A 108 15.64 -31.41 18.56
CA ILE A 108 15.31 -30.87 17.24
C ILE A 108 14.38 -29.64 17.36
N ILE A 109 13.34 -29.71 18.19
CA ILE A 109 12.41 -28.59 18.41
C ILE A 109 13.14 -27.39 19.00
N LEU A 110 13.91 -27.59 20.07
CA LEU A 110 14.65 -26.50 20.75
C LEU A 110 15.68 -25.85 19.81
N LEU A 111 16.45 -26.66 19.11
CA LEU A 111 17.45 -26.19 18.17
C LEU A 111 16.80 -25.41 17.00
N SER A 112 15.70 -25.93 16.44
CA SER A 112 14.95 -25.26 15.38
C SER A 112 14.38 -23.92 15.86
N THR A 113 13.79 -23.88 17.06
CA THR A 113 13.29 -22.64 17.66
C THR A 113 14.41 -21.64 17.89
N THR A 114 15.56 -22.08 18.43
CA THR A 114 16.74 -21.23 18.60
C THR A 114 17.21 -20.63 17.26
N MET A 115 17.31 -21.43 16.22
CA MET A 115 17.73 -20.96 14.90
C MET A 115 16.74 -20.00 14.25
N ILE A 116 15.43 -20.21 14.48
CA ILE A 116 14.38 -19.29 14.04
C ILE A 116 14.55 -17.94 14.77
N LEU A 117 14.70 -17.96 16.08
CA LEU A 117 14.84 -16.73 16.87
C LEU A 117 16.15 -15.98 16.57
N VAL A 118 17.26 -16.69 16.37
CA VAL A 118 18.52 -16.07 15.95
C VAL A 118 18.36 -15.39 14.59
N GLY A 119 17.71 -16.04 13.61
CA GLY A 119 17.43 -15.40 12.33
C GLY A 119 16.43 -14.23 12.45
N TYR A 120 15.40 -14.40 13.27
CA TYR A 120 14.39 -13.38 13.54
C TYR A 120 14.96 -12.17 14.28
N SER A 121 16.04 -12.33 15.06
CA SER A 121 16.71 -11.23 15.75
C SER A 121 17.27 -10.16 14.81
N SER A 122 17.31 -10.42 13.49
CA SER A 122 17.61 -9.40 12.48
C SER A 122 16.67 -8.19 12.55
N TYR A 123 15.43 -8.35 13.05
CA TYR A 123 14.52 -7.24 13.32
C TYR A 123 15.02 -6.28 14.42
N ALA A 124 15.96 -6.70 15.28
CA ALA A 124 16.59 -5.80 16.24
C ALA A 124 17.34 -4.65 15.55
N SER A 125 17.86 -4.87 14.32
CA SER A 125 18.48 -3.82 13.53
C SER A 125 17.52 -2.68 13.18
N VAL A 126 16.23 -2.97 13.03
CA VAL A 126 15.19 -1.98 12.76
C VAL A 126 15.04 -1.04 13.97
N THR A 127 14.92 -1.61 15.19
CA THR A 127 14.80 -0.82 16.41
C THR A 127 16.08 -0.02 16.71
N ILE A 128 17.26 -0.61 16.51
CA ILE A 128 18.54 0.08 16.71
C ILE A 128 18.68 1.27 15.75
N ARG A 129 18.31 1.10 14.49
CA ARG A 129 18.34 2.18 13.49
C ARG A 129 17.28 3.24 13.76
N ALA A 130 16.06 2.85 14.14
CA ALA A 130 14.99 3.77 14.49
C ALA A 130 15.36 4.64 15.70
N ALA A 131 16.05 4.07 16.70
CA ALA A 131 16.54 4.82 17.87
C ALA A 131 17.62 5.88 17.51
N ALA A 132 18.28 5.75 16.37
CA ALA A 132 19.24 6.75 15.87
C ALA A 132 18.55 7.93 15.13
N ASN A 133 17.21 7.95 15.03
CA ASN A 133 16.41 8.98 14.37
C ASN A 133 16.90 9.35 12.96
N PRO A 134 16.95 8.39 12.03
CA PRO A 134 17.33 8.69 10.65
C PRO A 134 16.30 9.60 9.97
N PRO A 135 16.65 10.31 8.88
CA PRO A 135 15.75 11.21 8.16
C PRO A 135 14.45 10.56 7.64
N MET A 136 14.45 9.22 7.50
CA MET A 136 13.29 8.42 7.15
C MET A 136 13.13 7.31 8.20
N ASN A 137 12.19 7.47 9.11
CA ASN A 137 11.96 6.57 10.23
C ASN A 137 10.50 6.09 10.30
N SER A 138 10.10 5.34 9.28
CA SER A 138 8.70 4.89 9.13
C SER A 138 8.19 4.14 10.36
N ASN A 139 7.08 4.61 10.93
CA ASN A 139 6.44 4.12 12.15
C ASN A 139 7.32 4.20 13.42
N ASN A 140 8.50 4.76 13.34
CA ASN A 140 9.45 4.95 14.45
C ASN A 140 9.51 3.78 15.47
N PRO A 141 9.88 2.56 15.06
CA PRO A 141 9.91 1.39 15.92
C PRO A 141 11.14 1.39 16.86
N ASN A 142 11.38 2.50 17.56
CA ASN A 142 12.55 2.72 18.42
C ASN A 142 12.47 2.04 19.79
N ASN A 143 11.35 1.41 20.09
CA ASN A 143 11.11 0.69 21.34
C ASN A 143 10.31 -0.61 21.08
N PRO A 144 10.29 -1.56 22.06
CA PRO A 144 9.67 -2.87 21.84
C PRO A 144 8.17 -2.84 21.58
N HIS A 145 7.42 -1.88 22.14
CA HIS A 145 5.98 -1.76 21.90
C HIS A 145 5.69 -1.25 20.48
N ALA A 146 6.45 -0.26 20.01
CA ALA A 146 6.36 0.23 18.64
C ALA A 146 6.79 -0.85 17.62
N LEU A 147 7.84 -1.63 17.93
CA LEU A 147 8.25 -2.78 17.14
C LEU A 147 7.13 -3.84 17.06
N LEU A 148 6.46 -4.12 18.19
CA LEU A 148 5.36 -5.08 18.24
C LEU A 148 4.18 -4.62 17.36
N SER A 149 3.81 -3.35 17.40
CA SER A 149 2.77 -2.77 16.55
C SER A 149 3.13 -2.86 15.06
N LEU A 150 4.38 -2.59 14.72
CA LEU A 150 4.89 -2.76 13.34
C LEU A 150 4.78 -4.21 12.86
N LEU A 151 5.17 -5.19 13.70
CA LEU A 151 5.13 -6.62 13.38
C LEU A 151 3.70 -7.16 13.28
N ASN A 152 2.81 -6.70 14.12
CA ASN A 152 1.39 -7.01 14.05
C ASN A 152 0.69 -6.32 12.88
N ARG A 153 1.35 -5.35 12.23
CA ARG A 153 0.78 -4.57 11.13
C ARG A 153 -0.47 -3.80 11.54
N ASP A 154 -0.52 -3.31 12.78
CA ASP A 154 -1.68 -2.63 13.36
C ASP A 154 -2.16 -1.45 12.48
N GLN A 155 -1.25 -0.80 11.74
CA GLN A 155 -1.55 0.31 10.82
C GLN A 155 -2.42 -0.06 9.61
N TYR A 156 -2.57 -1.35 9.28
CA TYR A 156 -3.37 -1.79 8.13
C TYR A 156 -4.77 -2.26 8.49
N GLY A 157 -5.10 -2.32 9.77
CA GLY A 157 -6.37 -2.83 10.27
C GLY A 157 -6.59 -4.32 10.02
N ASP A 158 -7.73 -4.83 10.48
CA ASP A 158 -8.10 -6.23 10.34
C ASP A 158 -8.90 -6.48 9.05
N ARG A 159 -8.63 -7.60 8.40
CA ARG A 159 -9.39 -8.09 7.24
C ARG A 159 -10.10 -9.39 7.60
N PRO A 160 -11.43 -9.45 7.51
CA PRO A 160 -12.16 -10.68 7.82
C PRO A 160 -11.88 -11.76 6.75
N LEU A 161 -11.56 -12.98 7.17
CA LEU A 161 -11.24 -14.07 6.25
C LEU A 161 -12.34 -15.14 6.18
N LEU A 162 -12.79 -15.62 7.33
CA LEU A 162 -13.76 -16.72 7.43
C LEU A 162 -15.15 -16.25 7.86
N TYR A 163 -15.20 -15.29 8.78
CA TYR A 163 -16.43 -14.73 9.31
C TYR A 163 -16.21 -13.26 9.62
N GLY A 164 -17.15 -12.39 9.25
CA GLY A 164 -17.02 -10.96 9.48
C GLY A 164 -18.07 -10.13 8.74
N ALA A 165 -17.95 -8.81 8.92
CA ALA A 165 -18.83 -7.83 8.32
C ALA A 165 -18.53 -7.63 6.83
N GLN A 166 -19.59 -7.31 6.07
CA GLN A 166 -19.53 -6.87 4.69
C GLN A 166 -19.37 -5.34 4.62
N TYR A 167 -19.02 -4.79 3.45
CA TYR A 167 -18.82 -3.35 3.24
C TYR A 167 -20.05 -2.52 3.62
N SER A 168 -21.25 -3.07 3.54
CA SER A 168 -22.51 -2.39 3.79
C SER A 168 -23.03 -2.54 5.24
N ALA A 169 -22.29 -3.26 6.09
CA ALA A 169 -22.72 -3.48 7.48
C ALA A 169 -22.63 -2.17 8.27
N PRO A 170 -23.75 -1.70 8.85
CA PRO A 170 -23.75 -0.49 9.66
C PRO A 170 -22.93 -0.72 10.95
N PRO A 171 -22.21 0.28 11.43
CA PRO A 171 -21.56 0.22 12.73
C PRO A 171 -22.61 0.27 13.85
N GLU A 172 -22.45 -0.60 14.85
CA GLU A 172 -23.28 -0.63 16.07
C GLU A 172 -22.53 -0.05 17.27
N GLY A 173 -21.20 -0.18 17.27
CA GLY A 173 -20.33 0.31 18.32
C GLY A 173 -18.88 0.35 17.87
N VAL A 174 -17.99 0.62 18.80
CA VAL A 174 -16.54 0.73 18.54
C VAL A 174 -15.79 -0.41 19.20
N LYS A 175 -14.68 -0.81 18.56
CA LYS A 175 -13.70 -1.72 19.16
C LYS A 175 -12.57 -0.91 19.74
N GLU A 176 -12.29 -1.13 21.01
CA GLU A 176 -11.20 -0.47 21.73
C GLU A 176 -10.09 -1.47 22.05
N LYS A 177 -8.83 -0.99 22.01
CA LYS A 177 -7.64 -1.74 22.40
C LYS A 177 -6.77 -0.86 23.28
N LYS A 178 -6.28 -1.41 24.40
CA LYS A 178 -5.22 -0.75 25.18
C LYS A 178 -3.88 -0.97 24.49
N VAL A 179 -3.18 0.13 24.22
CA VAL A 179 -1.84 0.13 23.63
C VAL A 179 -0.86 0.78 24.59
N TRP A 180 0.37 0.28 24.58
CA TRP A 180 1.48 0.89 25.30
C TRP A 180 2.21 1.86 24.39
N TYR A 181 2.65 2.99 24.93
CA TYR A 181 3.46 3.97 24.24
C TYR A 181 4.52 4.54 25.18
N LEU A 182 5.58 5.06 24.62
CA LEU A 182 6.62 5.79 25.35
C LEU A 182 6.23 7.26 25.39
N ASP A 183 6.07 7.80 26.60
CA ASP A 183 5.70 9.19 26.80
C ASP A 183 6.94 10.10 26.80
N GLU A 184 6.72 11.41 26.75
CA GLU A 184 7.79 12.44 26.73
C GLU A 184 8.68 12.41 27.99
N ASP A 185 8.15 11.91 29.11
CA ASP A 185 8.91 11.69 30.35
C ASP A 185 9.82 10.44 30.31
N GLY A 186 9.87 9.73 29.17
CA GLY A 186 10.67 8.52 28.98
C GLY A 186 10.10 7.28 29.68
N LYS A 187 8.82 7.29 30.09
CA LYS A 187 8.13 6.16 30.71
C LYS A 187 7.07 5.57 29.81
N TYR A 188 6.84 4.27 29.95
CA TYR A 188 5.75 3.60 29.28
C TYR A 188 4.42 3.88 29.97
N LYS A 189 3.44 4.35 29.21
CA LYS A 189 2.05 4.57 29.62
C LYS A 189 1.10 3.79 28.73
N THR A 190 -0.16 3.66 29.14
CA THR A 190 -1.20 3.01 28.33
C THR A 190 -2.22 4.04 27.86
N ALA A 191 -2.68 3.88 26.62
CA ALA A 191 -3.82 4.60 26.07
C ALA A 191 -4.83 3.61 25.53
N THR A 192 -6.11 4.00 25.51
CA THR A 192 -7.17 3.27 24.81
C THR A 192 -7.32 3.86 23.42
N VAL A 193 -7.16 3.02 22.38
CA VAL A 193 -7.31 3.44 21.00
C VAL A 193 -8.46 2.71 20.32
N LEU A 194 -9.15 3.41 19.43
CA LEU A 194 -10.18 2.84 18.57
C LEU A 194 -9.50 2.04 17.44
N THR A 195 -9.86 0.78 17.29
CA THR A 195 -9.26 -0.11 16.28
C THR A 195 -10.23 -0.52 15.18
N GLY A 196 -11.49 -0.12 15.28
CA GLY A 196 -12.51 -0.43 14.30
C GLY A 196 -13.92 -0.34 14.87
N TYR A 197 -14.85 -0.93 14.17
CA TYR A 197 -16.26 -0.94 14.55
C TYR A 197 -16.74 -2.35 14.88
N THR A 198 -17.71 -2.45 15.78
CA THR A 198 -18.53 -3.64 15.97
C THR A 198 -19.78 -3.53 15.09
N HIS A 199 -20.29 -4.66 14.66
CA HIS A 199 -21.47 -4.74 13.81
C HIS A 199 -22.45 -5.75 14.41
N ALA A 200 -23.75 -5.55 14.21
CA ALA A 200 -24.76 -6.48 14.66
C ALA A 200 -24.55 -7.87 14.03
N PRO A 201 -24.79 -8.97 14.79
CA PRO A 201 -24.58 -10.34 14.32
C PRO A 201 -25.30 -10.67 13.00
N GLU A 202 -26.42 -10.02 12.75
CA GLU A 202 -27.22 -10.19 11.53
C GLU A 202 -26.57 -9.67 10.25
N PHE A 203 -25.55 -8.77 10.37
CA PHE A 203 -24.74 -8.27 9.27
C PHE A 203 -23.39 -9.00 9.13
N MET A 204 -23.16 -9.99 9.97
CA MET A 204 -21.96 -10.83 9.92
C MET A 204 -22.23 -12.05 9.03
N GLN A 205 -21.32 -12.34 8.12
CA GLN A 205 -21.46 -13.44 7.18
C GLN A 205 -20.25 -14.38 7.18
N LEU A 206 -20.46 -15.60 6.74
CA LEU A 206 -19.40 -16.53 6.41
C LEU A 206 -18.78 -16.13 5.07
N PHE A 207 -17.45 -16.28 4.95
CA PHE A 207 -16.69 -16.00 3.74
C PHE A 207 -16.85 -14.57 3.22
N PRO A 208 -16.59 -13.52 4.05
CA PRO A 208 -16.79 -12.13 3.67
C PRO A 208 -15.68 -11.63 2.75
N ARG A 209 -15.91 -11.66 1.44
CA ARG A 209 -14.94 -11.19 0.44
C ARG A 209 -15.08 -9.70 0.13
N MET A 210 -16.28 -9.15 0.27
CA MET A 210 -16.60 -7.74 0.01
C MET A 210 -16.68 -6.95 1.32
N TRP A 211 -15.56 -6.85 2.04
CA TRP A 211 -15.47 -6.31 3.40
C TRP A 211 -15.15 -4.81 3.47
N ASN A 212 -14.48 -4.24 2.46
CA ASN A 212 -13.95 -2.89 2.52
C ASN A 212 -15.02 -1.85 2.24
N TYR A 213 -15.50 -1.19 3.28
CA TYR A 213 -16.55 -0.17 3.22
C TYR A 213 -16.18 1.05 2.36
N SER A 214 -14.88 1.38 2.23
CA SER A 214 -14.43 2.53 1.45
C SER A 214 -14.65 2.37 -0.06
N LYS A 215 -14.90 1.15 -0.56
CA LYS A 215 -15.07 0.87 -1.99
C LYS A 215 -16.50 1.03 -2.49
N GLY A 216 -17.48 0.91 -1.62
CA GLY A 216 -18.89 1.07 -1.93
C GLY A 216 -19.50 -0.02 -2.82
N GLU A 217 -20.84 0.07 -3.03
CA GLU A 217 -21.62 -0.91 -3.79
C GLU A 217 -21.16 -1.05 -5.24
N LYS A 218 -20.91 0.08 -5.94
CA LYS A 218 -20.60 0.10 -7.37
C LYS A 218 -19.37 -0.75 -7.71
N ALA A 219 -18.28 -0.58 -6.95
CA ALA A 219 -17.05 -1.30 -7.20
C ALA A 219 -17.18 -2.82 -7.03
N TYR A 220 -17.98 -3.27 -6.06
CA TYR A 220 -18.21 -4.70 -5.85
C TYR A 220 -19.21 -5.30 -6.81
N LYS A 221 -20.30 -4.58 -7.09
CA LYS A 221 -21.37 -5.03 -7.97
C LYS A 221 -20.87 -5.45 -9.34
N GLU A 222 -19.96 -4.71 -9.93
CA GLU A 222 -19.36 -5.00 -11.22
C GLU A 222 -18.66 -6.37 -11.29
N TRP A 223 -18.06 -6.81 -10.19
CA TRP A 223 -17.30 -8.08 -10.13
C TRP A 223 -18.09 -9.24 -9.56
N ALA A 224 -19.04 -8.96 -8.66
CA ALA A 224 -19.76 -9.96 -7.88
C ALA A 224 -21.11 -10.35 -8.47
N ALA A 225 -21.78 -9.42 -9.19
CA ALA A 225 -23.08 -9.72 -9.77
C ALA A 225 -22.96 -10.76 -10.90
N TYR A 226 -23.78 -11.78 -10.84
CA TYR A 226 -23.85 -12.86 -11.82
C TYR A 226 -25.25 -13.06 -12.40
N ARG A 227 -26.16 -12.17 -12.06
CA ARG A 227 -27.54 -12.12 -12.56
C ARG A 227 -27.82 -10.76 -13.13
N THR A 228 -28.71 -10.69 -14.09
CA THR A 228 -29.26 -9.44 -14.63
C THR A 228 -30.76 -9.36 -14.34
N LYS A 229 -31.26 -8.15 -14.25
CA LYS A 229 -32.70 -7.84 -14.15
C LYS A 229 -33.02 -6.68 -15.09
N THR A 230 -34.25 -6.65 -15.58
CA THR A 230 -34.72 -5.54 -16.42
C THR A 230 -35.31 -4.45 -15.55
N GLU A 231 -34.66 -3.29 -15.53
CA GLU A 231 -35.11 -2.12 -14.77
C GLU A 231 -35.20 -0.88 -15.64
N THR A 232 -35.88 0.15 -15.13
CA THR A 232 -35.87 1.48 -15.71
C THR A 232 -34.47 2.09 -15.56
N LEU A 233 -33.84 2.44 -16.68
CA LEU A 233 -32.51 3.02 -16.71
C LEU A 233 -32.53 4.42 -16.10
N ARG A 234 -31.47 4.73 -15.31
CA ARG A 234 -31.25 6.02 -14.68
C ARG A 234 -29.86 6.52 -15.00
N ASP A 235 -29.71 7.83 -15.07
CA ASP A 235 -28.39 8.47 -15.22
C ASP A 235 -27.59 8.48 -13.90
N ASP A 236 -26.38 9.05 -13.93
CA ASP A 236 -25.50 9.16 -12.75
C ASP A 236 -26.07 10.06 -11.63
N LYS A 237 -27.11 10.88 -11.93
CA LYS A 237 -27.84 11.71 -10.96
C LYS A 237 -29.09 11.03 -10.42
N GLY A 238 -29.38 9.80 -10.91
CA GLY A 238 -30.55 9.03 -10.53
C GLY A 238 -31.83 9.39 -11.29
N GLU A 239 -31.77 10.26 -12.30
CA GLU A 239 -32.90 10.63 -13.13
C GLU A 239 -33.23 9.53 -14.15
N VAL A 240 -34.51 9.34 -14.44
CA VAL A 240 -34.99 8.32 -15.39
C VAL A 240 -34.59 8.71 -16.83
N LEU A 241 -33.80 7.84 -17.46
CA LEU A 241 -33.51 7.98 -18.89
C LEU A 241 -34.76 7.74 -19.72
N ARG A 242 -35.00 8.61 -20.70
CA ARG A 242 -36.17 8.56 -21.57
C ARG A 242 -35.77 8.45 -23.03
N ASP A 243 -36.58 7.72 -23.82
CA ASP A 243 -36.41 7.64 -25.26
C ASP A 243 -36.82 8.97 -25.96
N ALA A 244 -36.64 9.03 -27.27
CA ALA A 244 -37.01 10.19 -28.07
C ALA A 244 -38.51 10.55 -28.02
N GLN A 245 -39.37 9.64 -27.53
CA GLN A 245 -40.79 9.79 -27.34
C GLN A 245 -41.15 10.10 -25.86
N GLY A 246 -40.18 10.34 -24.99
CA GLY A 246 -40.36 10.66 -23.58
C GLY A 246 -40.71 9.47 -22.67
N ARG A 247 -40.69 8.24 -23.17
CA ARG A 247 -41.01 7.03 -22.39
C ARG A 247 -39.81 6.57 -21.60
N PRO A 248 -39.98 6.04 -20.38
CA PRO A 248 -38.86 5.47 -19.59
C PRO A 248 -38.15 4.36 -20.37
N MET A 249 -36.85 4.50 -20.54
CA MET A 249 -36.02 3.46 -21.12
C MET A 249 -35.85 2.32 -20.13
N ARG A 250 -36.08 1.09 -20.59
CA ARG A 250 -35.78 -0.14 -19.82
C ARG A 250 -34.60 -0.85 -20.42
N GLY A 251 -33.74 -1.40 -19.56
CA GLY A 251 -32.57 -2.16 -19.96
C GLY A 251 -32.19 -3.17 -18.93
N GLU A 252 -31.31 -4.10 -19.32
CA GLU A 252 -30.73 -5.04 -18.38
C GLU A 252 -29.71 -4.33 -17.47
N THR A 253 -29.90 -4.52 -16.18
CA THR A 253 -28.98 -4.06 -15.14
C THR A 253 -28.50 -5.23 -14.30
N LEU A 254 -27.34 -5.11 -13.68
CA LEU A 254 -26.84 -6.14 -12.77
C LEU A 254 -27.74 -6.24 -11.54
N ASP A 255 -28.22 -7.46 -11.25
CA ASP A 255 -28.92 -7.77 -10.00
C ASP A 255 -27.90 -8.12 -8.93
N PHE A 256 -27.88 -7.37 -7.81
CA PHE A 256 -26.84 -7.47 -6.80
C PHE A 256 -27.41 -7.25 -5.40
N GLY A 257 -27.04 -8.15 -4.50
CA GLY A 257 -27.34 -8.07 -3.08
C GLY A 257 -28.81 -8.18 -2.72
N ARG A 258 -29.07 -8.15 -1.43
CA ARG A 258 -30.43 -8.06 -0.86
C ARG A 258 -30.60 -6.73 -0.16
N LYS A 259 -31.74 -6.09 -0.32
CA LYS A 259 -32.11 -4.92 0.47
C LYS A 259 -32.44 -5.35 1.89
N ARG A 260 -31.70 -4.81 2.87
CA ARG A 260 -31.95 -5.04 4.29
C ARG A 260 -32.16 -3.71 4.98
N ALA A 261 -33.30 -3.58 5.66
CA ALA A 261 -33.60 -2.42 6.49
C ALA A 261 -32.93 -2.58 7.88
N TYR A 262 -32.46 -1.50 8.46
CA TYR A 262 -31.99 -1.42 9.84
C TYR A 262 -32.38 -0.06 10.44
N THR A 263 -32.41 0.01 11.76
CA THR A 263 -32.67 1.27 12.47
C THR A 263 -31.29 1.78 12.96
N ASP A 264 -30.94 3.01 12.56
CA ASP A 264 -29.68 3.61 12.99
C ASP A 264 -29.75 4.12 14.44
N SER A 265 -28.62 4.63 14.96
CA SER A 265 -28.51 5.17 16.32
C SER A 265 -29.38 6.39 16.58
N TYR A 266 -29.94 7.01 15.55
CA TYR A 266 -30.88 8.14 15.63
C TYR A 266 -32.35 7.71 15.56
N GLY A 267 -32.61 6.40 15.47
CA GLY A 267 -33.99 5.85 15.34
C GLY A 267 -34.57 5.91 13.93
N GLU A 268 -33.76 6.27 12.91
CA GLU A 268 -34.20 6.29 11.53
C GLU A 268 -34.05 4.93 10.86
N THR A 269 -35.07 4.49 10.13
CA THR A 269 -35.02 3.27 9.34
C THR A 269 -34.29 3.54 8.02
N ARG A 270 -33.15 2.90 7.83
CA ARG A 270 -32.34 2.96 6.60
C ARG A 270 -32.28 1.60 5.93
N THR A 271 -31.92 1.60 4.65
CA THR A 271 -31.80 0.36 3.86
C THR A 271 -30.40 0.29 3.26
N VAL A 272 -29.74 -0.86 3.42
CA VAL A 272 -28.46 -1.17 2.81
C VAL A 272 -28.58 -2.32 1.82
N THR A 273 -27.68 -2.39 0.84
CA THR A 273 -27.55 -3.53 -0.06
C THR A 273 -26.52 -4.50 0.53
N GLU A 274 -27.01 -5.63 1.03
CA GLU A 274 -26.20 -6.67 1.63
C GLU A 274 -25.81 -7.71 0.58
N PRO A 275 -24.49 -7.96 0.30
CA PRO A 275 -24.08 -9.04 -0.57
C PRO A 275 -24.51 -10.41 -0.04
N THR A 276 -24.89 -11.30 -0.94
CA THR A 276 -25.21 -12.68 -0.60
C THR A 276 -23.95 -13.55 -0.50
N PHE A 277 -24.05 -14.73 0.13
CA PHE A 277 -22.94 -15.69 0.19
C PHE A 277 -22.44 -16.08 -1.23
N TRP A 278 -23.36 -16.34 -2.17
CA TRP A 278 -22.99 -16.73 -3.53
C TRP A 278 -22.36 -15.60 -4.33
N GLU A 279 -22.70 -14.35 -4.08
CA GLU A 279 -22.01 -13.20 -4.65
C GLU A 279 -20.59 -13.06 -4.09
N ASN A 280 -20.36 -13.36 -2.80
CA ASN A 280 -19.01 -13.46 -2.24
C ASN A 280 -18.20 -14.58 -2.90
N VAL A 281 -18.80 -15.75 -3.14
CA VAL A 281 -18.15 -16.85 -3.85
C VAL A 281 -17.84 -16.45 -5.30
N HIS A 282 -18.79 -15.83 -6.00
CA HIS A 282 -18.57 -15.35 -7.37
C HIS A 282 -17.47 -14.27 -7.42
N PHE A 283 -17.45 -13.33 -6.48
CA PHE A 283 -16.41 -12.33 -6.35
C PHE A 283 -15.02 -12.96 -6.13
N PHE A 284 -14.93 -13.98 -5.27
CA PHE A 284 -13.68 -14.70 -5.05
C PHE A 284 -13.13 -15.32 -6.35
N PHE A 285 -13.97 -16.04 -7.10
CA PHE A 285 -13.53 -16.70 -8.32
C PHE A 285 -13.28 -15.70 -9.46
N ASN A 286 -14.17 -14.72 -9.66
CA ASN A 286 -14.10 -13.80 -10.78
C ASN A 286 -13.03 -12.71 -10.59
N TYR A 287 -13.05 -12.05 -9.42
CA TYR A 287 -12.09 -10.98 -9.15
C TYR A 287 -10.80 -11.51 -8.52
N GLN A 288 -10.90 -12.17 -7.34
CA GLN A 288 -9.69 -12.46 -6.57
C GLN A 288 -8.84 -13.57 -7.19
N LEU A 289 -9.47 -14.65 -7.71
CA LEU A 289 -8.74 -15.75 -8.30
C LEU A 289 -8.45 -15.54 -9.79
N SER A 290 -9.46 -15.13 -10.59
CA SER A 290 -9.29 -14.97 -12.03
C SER A 290 -8.51 -13.71 -12.38
N TYR A 291 -8.99 -12.52 -11.94
CA TYR A 291 -8.38 -11.25 -12.31
C TYR A 291 -7.06 -10.98 -11.55
N MET A 292 -7.01 -11.20 -10.21
CA MET A 292 -5.86 -10.86 -9.37
C MET A 292 -4.80 -11.97 -9.25
N TYR A 293 -5.02 -13.17 -9.78
CA TYR A 293 -4.03 -14.24 -9.75
C TYR A 293 -3.87 -14.91 -11.11
N TRP A 294 -4.96 -15.46 -11.70
CA TRP A 294 -4.87 -16.21 -12.96
C TRP A 294 -4.39 -15.35 -14.12
N ARG A 295 -4.85 -14.10 -14.22
CA ARG A 295 -4.38 -13.14 -15.22
C ARG A 295 -2.86 -12.92 -15.11
N TYR A 296 -2.34 -12.72 -13.89
CA TYR A 296 -0.90 -12.59 -13.65
C TYR A 296 -0.12 -13.87 -13.98
N PHE A 297 -0.69 -15.02 -13.68
CA PHE A 297 -0.12 -16.31 -14.06
C PHE A 297 0.01 -16.43 -15.59
N MET A 298 -1.04 -16.06 -16.31
CA MET A 298 -1.04 -16.06 -17.78
C MET A 298 -0.03 -15.05 -18.36
N TRP A 299 0.15 -13.88 -17.74
CA TRP A 299 1.21 -12.94 -18.16
C TRP A 299 2.60 -13.55 -18.17
N ASN A 300 2.91 -14.38 -17.19
CA ASN A 300 4.23 -15.00 -17.06
C ASN A 300 4.45 -16.20 -17.98
N PHE A 301 3.37 -16.89 -18.40
CA PHE A 301 3.51 -18.18 -19.11
C PHE A 301 2.81 -18.24 -20.47
N VAL A 302 2.01 -17.24 -20.83
CA VAL A 302 1.33 -17.16 -22.11
C VAL A 302 1.71 -15.89 -22.85
N GLY A 303 1.76 -14.76 -22.17
CA GLY A 303 2.12 -13.46 -22.66
C GLY A 303 1.21 -12.37 -22.13
N ARG A 304 1.60 -11.11 -22.33
CA ARG A 304 0.97 -9.92 -21.77
C ARG A 304 0.59 -8.95 -22.89
N GLN A 305 -0.57 -8.33 -22.79
CA GLN A 305 -1.06 -7.38 -23.78
C GLN A 305 -0.42 -5.99 -23.63
N SER A 306 -0.31 -5.49 -22.41
CA SER A 306 0.33 -4.22 -22.09
C SER A 306 0.65 -4.17 -20.58
N ASP A 307 1.44 -3.20 -20.15
CA ASP A 307 1.74 -2.91 -18.75
C ASP A 307 0.77 -1.91 -18.10
N ILE A 308 -0.23 -1.42 -18.87
CA ILE A 308 -1.27 -0.52 -18.37
C ILE A 308 -2.26 -1.31 -17.52
N GLN A 309 -2.58 -0.79 -16.33
CA GLN A 309 -3.56 -1.41 -15.43
C GLN A 309 -4.97 -1.30 -16.03
N PRO A 310 -5.66 -2.43 -16.30
CA PRO A 310 -6.95 -2.39 -16.96
C PRO A 310 -8.06 -1.95 -16.02
N SER A 311 -9.07 -1.27 -16.55
CA SER A 311 -10.40 -1.29 -15.97
C SER A 311 -11.14 -2.56 -16.44
N ARG A 312 -12.17 -2.99 -15.71
CA ARG A 312 -12.95 -4.17 -16.10
C ARG A 312 -13.53 -4.09 -17.53
N THR A 313 -13.79 -2.89 -17.99
CA THR A 313 -14.45 -2.62 -19.30
C THR A 313 -13.45 -2.47 -20.44
N THR A 314 -12.15 -2.34 -20.17
CA THR A 314 -11.13 -2.20 -21.21
C THR A 314 -10.64 -3.55 -21.69
N ILE A 315 -10.77 -3.79 -23.00
CA ILE A 315 -10.19 -4.95 -23.67
C ILE A 315 -8.81 -4.64 -24.27
N THR A 316 -8.38 -3.38 -24.20
CA THR A 316 -7.14 -2.88 -24.80
C THR A 316 -5.94 -2.98 -23.87
N ASP A 317 -6.16 -3.12 -22.56
CA ASP A 317 -5.10 -2.97 -21.56
C ASP A 317 -5.00 -4.15 -20.60
N GLY A 318 -3.77 -4.51 -20.24
CA GLY A 318 -3.41 -5.39 -19.13
C GLY A 318 -4.02 -6.79 -19.14
N ASN A 319 -4.52 -7.27 -20.27
CA ASN A 319 -4.97 -8.65 -20.41
C ASN A 319 -3.76 -9.57 -20.68
N TRP A 320 -3.98 -10.89 -20.68
CA TRP A 320 -3.00 -11.80 -21.25
C TRP A 320 -3.17 -11.89 -22.77
N LEU A 321 -2.10 -12.22 -23.48
CA LEU A 321 -2.06 -12.29 -24.92
C LEU A 321 -1.18 -13.46 -25.35
N SER A 322 -1.68 -14.32 -26.21
CA SER A 322 -0.95 -15.54 -26.58
C SER A 322 -0.04 -15.39 -27.79
N GLY A 323 -0.33 -14.45 -28.69
CA GLY A 323 0.24 -14.37 -30.04
C GLY A 323 -0.45 -15.30 -31.05
N ILE A 324 -1.45 -16.06 -30.61
CA ILE A 324 -2.23 -16.93 -31.51
C ILE A 324 -3.52 -16.20 -31.86
N ARG A 325 -3.58 -15.70 -33.09
CA ARG A 325 -4.61 -14.79 -33.58
C ARG A 325 -6.05 -15.21 -33.26
N TRP A 326 -6.45 -16.43 -33.59
CA TRP A 326 -7.82 -16.89 -33.37
C TRP A 326 -8.23 -17.04 -31.87
N ILE A 327 -7.26 -17.16 -30.99
CA ILE A 327 -7.49 -17.13 -29.54
C ILE A 327 -7.63 -15.68 -29.07
N ASP A 328 -6.66 -14.85 -29.45
CA ASP A 328 -6.54 -13.48 -28.98
C ASP A 328 -7.70 -12.60 -29.48
N GLU A 329 -8.09 -12.74 -30.78
CA GLU A 329 -9.23 -12.02 -31.33
C GLU A 329 -10.56 -12.32 -30.62
N LYS A 330 -10.72 -13.55 -30.14
CA LYS A 330 -11.93 -13.93 -29.40
C LYS A 330 -11.98 -13.32 -27.99
N TYR A 331 -10.81 -13.05 -27.39
CA TYR A 331 -10.70 -12.62 -25.99
C TYR A 331 -10.52 -11.11 -25.87
N VAL A 332 -9.65 -10.51 -26.68
CA VAL A 332 -9.30 -9.08 -26.62
C VAL A 332 -9.64 -8.32 -27.91
N GLY A 333 -10.37 -8.94 -28.86
CA GLY A 333 -10.75 -8.34 -30.12
C GLY A 333 -9.65 -8.40 -31.19
N PRO A 334 -9.92 -7.83 -32.40
CA PRO A 334 -8.97 -7.83 -33.51
C PRO A 334 -7.63 -7.22 -33.14
N GLN A 335 -6.54 -7.88 -33.50
CA GLN A 335 -5.17 -7.47 -33.18
C GLN A 335 -4.46 -6.82 -34.40
N ASP A 336 -5.14 -6.69 -35.52
CA ASP A 336 -4.65 -5.99 -36.71
C ASP A 336 -4.96 -4.49 -36.58
N ASN A 337 -4.09 -3.65 -37.12
CA ASN A 337 -4.28 -2.19 -37.17
C ASN A 337 -4.49 -1.52 -35.82
N LEU A 338 -3.81 -2.00 -34.81
CA LEU A 338 -3.82 -1.36 -33.46
C LEU A 338 -3.18 0.04 -33.52
N PRO A 339 -3.65 1.00 -32.71
CA PRO A 339 -2.94 2.24 -32.48
C PRO A 339 -1.48 1.98 -32.12
N ARG A 340 -0.58 2.88 -32.52
CA ARG A 340 0.87 2.72 -32.32
C ARG A 340 1.23 2.52 -30.86
N GLU A 341 0.58 3.26 -29.95
CA GLU A 341 0.81 3.19 -28.51
C GLU A 341 0.48 1.80 -27.92
N ILE A 342 -0.47 1.07 -28.50
CA ILE A 342 -0.83 -0.28 -28.09
C ILE A 342 0.08 -1.32 -28.76
N ALA A 343 0.34 -1.15 -30.05
CA ALA A 343 1.12 -2.11 -30.84
C ALA A 343 2.59 -2.14 -30.43
N GLU A 344 3.18 -0.97 -30.09
CA GLU A 344 4.58 -0.80 -29.73
C GLU A 344 4.82 -0.73 -28.21
N ASN A 345 3.78 -1.03 -27.38
CA ASN A 345 3.94 -1.08 -25.94
C ASN A 345 4.98 -2.15 -25.56
N LYS A 346 6.03 -1.79 -24.81
CA LYS A 346 7.11 -2.70 -24.42
C LYS A 346 6.65 -3.88 -23.59
N GLY A 347 5.59 -3.70 -22.79
CA GLY A 347 4.97 -4.78 -22.02
C GLY A 347 4.11 -5.73 -22.85
N ARG A 348 4.04 -5.55 -24.20
CA ARG A 348 3.31 -6.42 -25.11
C ARG A 348 4.17 -7.60 -25.56
N ASN A 349 4.03 -8.74 -24.87
CA ASN A 349 4.86 -9.92 -25.02
C ASN A 349 3.98 -11.14 -25.36
N THR A 350 4.47 -12.04 -26.21
CA THR A 350 3.71 -13.24 -26.64
C THR A 350 4.60 -14.48 -26.61
N TYR A 351 4.13 -15.55 -25.97
CA TYR A 351 4.92 -16.78 -25.82
C TYR A 351 4.25 -18.01 -26.43
N TYR A 352 3.17 -17.83 -27.21
CA TYR A 352 2.48 -18.89 -27.95
C TYR A 352 2.07 -20.09 -27.10
N PHE A 353 1.73 -19.88 -25.83
CA PHE A 353 1.48 -20.91 -24.82
C PHE A 353 2.68 -21.87 -24.55
N LEU A 354 3.85 -21.65 -25.10
CA LEU A 354 4.96 -22.58 -25.01
C LEU A 354 5.41 -22.85 -23.57
N PRO A 355 5.67 -21.85 -22.72
CA PRO A 355 6.01 -22.09 -21.31
C PRO A 355 4.87 -22.77 -20.54
N PHE A 356 3.65 -22.36 -20.78
CA PHE A 356 2.47 -22.90 -20.12
C PHE A 356 2.26 -24.38 -20.44
N LEU A 357 2.26 -24.75 -21.73
CA LEU A 357 2.09 -26.15 -22.16
C LEU A 357 3.23 -27.05 -21.69
N LEU A 358 4.48 -26.56 -21.79
CA LEU A 358 5.64 -27.30 -21.29
C LEU A 358 5.55 -27.52 -19.77
N GLY A 359 5.09 -26.53 -19.02
CA GLY A 359 4.83 -26.65 -17.59
C GLY A 359 3.73 -27.65 -17.26
N LEU A 360 2.62 -27.68 -18.02
CA LEU A 360 1.56 -28.68 -17.85
C LEU A 360 2.06 -30.10 -18.19
N ILE A 361 2.85 -30.27 -19.23
CA ILE A 361 3.47 -31.57 -19.57
C ILE A 361 4.37 -32.02 -18.41
N GLY A 362 5.18 -31.13 -17.88
CA GLY A 362 6.06 -31.42 -16.75
C GLY A 362 5.32 -31.74 -15.46
N LEU A 363 4.21 -31.03 -15.19
CA LEU A 363 3.32 -31.32 -14.06
C LEU A 363 2.77 -32.73 -14.15
N VAL A 364 2.20 -33.14 -15.32
CA VAL A 364 1.68 -34.47 -15.54
C VAL A 364 2.80 -35.52 -15.49
N TYR A 365 3.97 -35.21 -16.04
CA TYR A 365 5.13 -36.10 -16.02
C TYR A 365 5.58 -36.38 -14.58
N GLN A 366 5.76 -35.34 -13.75
CA GLN A 366 6.17 -35.49 -12.37
C GLN A 366 5.09 -36.23 -11.54
N LEU A 367 3.81 -35.91 -11.74
CA LEU A 367 2.69 -36.56 -11.05
C LEU A 367 2.70 -38.08 -11.29
N ASN A 368 2.97 -38.51 -12.53
CA ASN A 368 2.99 -39.94 -12.87
C ASN A 368 4.27 -40.66 -12.41
N ARG A 369 5.38 -39.95 -12.30
CA ARG A 369 6.69 -40.54 -12.02
C ARG A 369 7.13 -40.43 -10.57
N ASP A 370 6.79 -39.32 -9.90
CA ASP A 370 7.22 -39.03 -8.55
C ASP A 370 6.18 -38.21 -7.79
N GLN A 371 5.12 -38.88 -7.36
CA GLN A 371 4.01 -38.27 -6.63
C GLN A 371 4.44 -37.61 -5.32
N ARG A 372 5.52 -38.05 -4.68
CA ARG A 372 6.02 -37.50 -3.43
C ARG A 372 6.60 -36.10 -3.68
N ASN A 373 7.54 -35.99 -4.58
CA ASN A 373 8.14 -34.67 -4.91
C ASN A 373 7.17 -33.76 -5.65
N PHE A 374 6.26 -34.32 -6.46
CA PHE A 374 5.14 -33.56 -7.02
C PHE A 374 4.32 -32.86 -5.93
N SER A 375 3.97 -33.57 -4.86
CA SER A 375 3.19 -32.96 -3.75
C SER A 375 3.93 -31.82 -3.07
N ILE A 376 5.27 -31.88 -3.00
CA ILE A 376 6.10 -30.80 -2.41
C ILE A 376 6.01 -29.54 -3.29
N VAL A 377 6.21 -29.70 -4.61
CA VAL A 377 6.11 -28.56 -5.55
C VAL A 377 4.69 -28.01 -5.58
N LEU A 378 3.67 -28.89 -5.54
CA LEU A 378 2.27 -28.49 -5.49
C LEU A 378 1.96 -27.66 -4.23
N TRP A 379 2.50 -28.02 -3.06
CA TRP A 379 2.34 -27.21 -1.84
C TRP A 379 2.99 -25.85 -1.97
N LEU A 380 4.16 -25.73 -2.58
CA LEU A 380 4.77 -24.44 -2.85
C LEU A 380 3.89 -23.60 -3.79
N PHE A 381 3.42 -24.19 -4.88
CA PHE A 381 2.55 -23.51 -5.84
C PHE A 381 1.26 -23.02 -5.20
N VAL A 382 0.56 -23.86 -4.45
CA VAL A 382 -0.72 -23.53 -3.82
C VAL A 382 -0.54 -22.51 -2.70
N MET A 383 0.43 -22.70 -1.81
CA MET A 383 0.61 -21.82 -0.65
C MET A 383 1.09 -20.43 -1.03
N MET A 384 1.99 -20.32 -2.01
CA MET A 384 2.51 -19.03 -2.47
C MET A 384 1.66 -18.40 -3.60
N GLY A 385 0.54 -19.04 -3.96
CA GLY A 385 -0.43 -18.54 -4.94
C GLY A 385 -1.84 -18.47 -4.37
N ILE A 386 -2.61 -19.53 -4.51
CA ILE A 386 -4.05 -19.57 -4.17
C ILE A 386 -4.30 -19.27 -2.68
N ALA A 387 -3.47 -19.79 -1.78
CA ALA A 387 -3.61 -19.50 -0.35
C ALA A 387 -3.36 -18.02 -0.04
N LEU A 388 -2.44 -17.36 -0.76
CA LEU A 388 -2.24 -15.91 -0.65
C LEU A 388 -3.42 -15.10 -1.17
N VAL A 389 -4.04 -15.52 -2.29
CA VAL A 389 -5.28 -14.88 -2.78
C VAL A 389 -6.35 -14.88 -1.69
N PHE A 390 -6.54 -16.03 -1.04
CA PHE A 390 -7.47 -16.18 0.07
C PHE A 390 -7.11 -15.27 1.26
N TYR A 391 -5.85 -15.26 1.65
CA TYR A 391 -5.34 -14.49 2.81
C TYR A 391 -5.41 -12.98 2.61
N PHE A 392 -5.01 -12.49 1.43
CA PHE A 392 -5.03 -11.04 1.18
C PHE A 392 -6.42 -10.45 1.11
N ASN A 393 -7.41 -11.23 0.74
CA ASN A 393 -8.79 -10.77 0.60
C ASN A 393 -8.89 -9.40 -0.09
N THR A 394 -8.24 -9.29 -1.26
CA THR A 394 -8.05 -8.03 -1.99
C THR A 394 -9.38 -7.44 -2.43
N SER A 395 -9.58 -6.14 -2.18
CA SER A 395 -10.75 -5.37 -2.62
C SER A 395 -10.50 -4.74 -4.01
N PRO A 396 -11.55 -4.37 -4.77
CA PRO A 396 -11.38 -3.72 -6.07
C PRO A 396 -10.69 -2.35 -5.98
N GLY A 397 -10.09 -1.92 -7.10
CA GLY A 397 -9.47 -0.59 -7.20
C GLY A 397 -8.16 -0.49 -6.42
N GLU A 398 -7.31 -1.49 -6.53
CA GLU A 398 -5.93 -1.41 -6.07
C GLU A 398 -5.18 -0.32 -6.88
N PRO A 399 -4.28 0.44 -6.24
CA PRO A 399 -3.59 1.56 -6.90
C PRO A 399 -2.57 1.12 -7.96
N ARG A 400 -2.16 -0.15 -7.93
CA ARG A 400 -1.23 -0.76 -8.89
C ARG A 400 -1.40 -2.27 -8.94
N GLU A 401 -0.82 -2.90 -9.95
CA GLU A 401 -0.78 -4.35 -10.08
C GLU A 401 0.03 -5.02 -8.95
N ARG A 402 -0.40 -6.20 -8.52
CA ARG A 402 0.16 -6.94 -7.37
C ARG A 402 0.77 -8.29 -7.77
N ASP A 403 1.15 -8.46 -9.03
CA ASP A 403 1.68 -9.71 -9.59
C ASP A 403 2.89 -10.25 -8.85
N TYR A 404 3.79 -9.37 -8.39
CA TYR A 404 5.01 -9.72 -7.66
C TYR A 404 4.76 -10.51 -6.36
N VAL A 405 3.56 -10.41 -5.78
CA VAL A 405 3.19 -11.14 -4.57
C VAL A 405 3.15 -12.64 -4.80
N TYR A 406 2.85 -13.07 -6.02
CA TYR A 406 2.70 -14.46 -6.40
C TYR A 406 3.97 -15.06 -7.04
N ALA A 407 5.09 -14.36 -7.02
CA ALA A 407 6.36 -14.80 -7.62
C ALA A 407 6.79 -16.20 -7.16
N GLY A 408 6.56 -16.57 -5.89
CA GLY A 408 6.85 -17.90 -5.37
C GLY A 408 6.03 -19.02 -6.00
N SER A 409 4.76 -18.76 -6.33
CA SER A 409 3.91 -19.69 -7.07
C SER A 409 4.38 -19.86 -8.52
N PHE A 410 4.75 -18.77 -9.16
CA PHE A 410 5.26 -18.78 -10.53
C PHE A 410 6.62 -19.52 -10.61
N TYR A 411 7.47 -19.31 -9.61
CA TYR A 411 8.71 -20.07 -9.46
C TYR A 411 8.46 -21.59 -9.35
N ALA A 412 7.47 -21.98 -8.54
CA ALA A 412 7.10 -23.40 -8.43
C ALA A 412 6.58 -23.97 -9.76
N PHE A 413 5.81 -23.20 -10.54
CA PHE A 413 5.39 -23.61 -11.88
C PHE A 413 6.57 -23.75 -12.86
N ALA A 414 7.56 -22.85 -12.75
CA ALA A 414 8.77 -22.93 -13.57
C ALA A 414 9.57 -24.24 -13.35
N MET A 415 9.49 -24.84 -12.16
CA MET A 415 10.08 -26.18 -11.93
C MET A 415 9.41 -27.23 -12.84
N TRP A 416 8.09 -27.16 -13.02
CA TRP A 416 7.39 -28.08 -13.93
C TRP A 416 7.76 -27.83 -15.39
N ILE A 417 8.10 -26.62 -15.82
CA ILE A 417 8.66 -26.38 -17.14
C ILE A 417 9.95 -27.20 -17.34
N GLY A 418 10.84 -27.21 -16.34
CA GLY A 418 12.03 -28.05 -16.36
C GLY A 418 11.72 -29.56 -16.46
N PHE A 419 10.72 -30.05 -15.71
CA PHE A 419 10.26 -31.44 -15.83
C PHE A 419 9.62 -31.75 -17.19
N GLY A 420 9.04 -30.76 -17.86
CA GLY A 420 8.54 -30.89 -19.22
C GLY A 420 9.65 -31.23 -20.22
N VAL A 421 10.84 -30.65 -20.06
CA VAL A 421 12.01 -31.00 -20.87
C VAL A 421 12.43 -32.46 -20.66
N MET A 422 12.34 -32.95 -19.42
CA MET A 422 12.59 -34.38 -19.12
C MET A 422 11.55 -35.28 -19.79
N ALA A 423 10.29 -34.89 -19.82
CA ALA A 423 9.24 -35.61 -20.56
C ALA A 423 9.56 -35.65 -22.07
N PHE A 424 10.03 -34.60 -22.66
CA PHE A 424 10.50 -34.56 -24.05
C PHE A 424 11.69 -35.48 -24.29
N LYS A 425 12.66 -35.50 -23.41
CA LYS A 425 13.79 -36.43 -23.46
C LYS A 425 13.29 -37.86 -23.54
N ASP A 426 12.39 -38.26 -22.64
CA ASP A 426 11.84 -39.62 -22.64
C ASP A 426 11.01 -39.94 -23.90
N LEU A 427 10.29 -38.95 -24.44
CA LEU A 427 9.56 -39.08 -25.70
C LEU A 427 10.52 -39.30 -26.88
N ILE A 428 11.62 -38.52 -26.98
CA ILE A 428 12.62 -38.64 -28.01
C ILE A 428 13.24 -40.08 -27.98
N VAL A 429 13.62 -40.55 -26.79
CA VAL A 429 14.15 -41.92 -26.65
C VAL A 429 13.18 -42.97 -27.19
N ARG A 430 11.88 -42.86 -26.85
CA ARG A 430 10.84 -43.78 -27.29
C ARG A 430 10.61 -43.77 -28.80
N LEU A 431 10.60 -42.55 -29.40
CA LEU A 431 10.30 -42.41 -30.83
C LEU A 431 11.50 -42.70 -31.74
N THR A 432 12.70 -42.32 -31.33
CA THR A 432 13.90 -42.38 -32.20
C THR A 432 14.80 -43.57 -31.85
N LYS A 433 14.56 -44.24 -30.70
CA LYS A 433 15.43 -45.29 -30.15
C LYS A 433 16.90 -44.89 -29.99
N ARG A 434 17.17 -43.60 -29.90
CA ARG A 434 18.50 -43.04 -29.64
C ARG A 434 18.87 -43.24 -28.19
N ASP A 435 20.17 -43.18 -27.91
CA ASP A 435 20.72 -43.23 -26.58
C ASP A 435 20.27 -42.05 -25.72
N ASP A 436 20.26 -42.24 -24.44
CA ASP A 436 19.76 -41.30 -23.42
C ASP A 436 20.51 -39.95 -23.48
N ARG A 437 21.81 -39.96 -23.79
CA ARG A 437 22.64 -38.76 -23.87
C ARG A 437 22.27 -37.89 -25.06
N THR A 438 22.14 -38.51 -26.24
CA THR A 438 21.72 -37.77 -27.47
C THR A 438 20.30 -37.21 -27.31
N ALA A 439 19.39 -37.99 -26.73
CA ALA A 439 18.04 -37.52 -26.46
C ALA A 439 18.01 -36.38 -25.42
N ALA A 440 18.87 -36.46 -24.39
CA ALA A 440 18.96 -35.38 -23.38
C ALA A 440 19.49 -34.04 -24.00
N VAL A 441 20.52 -34.12 -24.84
CA VAL A 441 21.04 -32.95 -25.55
C VAL A 441 19.96 -32.34 -26.43
N ALA A 442 19.29 -33.16 -27.24
CA ALA A 442 18.22 -32.70 -28.14
C ALA A 442 17.06 -32.06 -27.37
N ALA A 443 16.59 -32.71 -26.28
CA ALA A 443 15.53 -32.16 -25.46
C ALA A 443 15.93 -30.85 -24.77
N THR A 444 17.19 -30.73 -24.33
CA THR A 444 17.72 -29.49 -23.72
C THR A 444 17.77 -28.38 -24.73
N VAL A 445 18.27 -28.61 -25.96
CA VAL A 445 18.32 -27.60 -27.02
C VAL A 445 16.90 -27.11 -27.38
N ILE A 446 15.95 -28.04 -27.54
CA ILE A 446 14.53 -27.69 -27.80
C ILE A 446 13.95 -26.94 -26.60
N GLY A 447 14.23 -27.41 -25.39
CA GLY A 447 13.72 -26.79 -24.16
C GLY A 447 14.24 -25.38 -23.92
N LEU A 448 15.47 -25.06 -24.36
CA LEU A 448 16.07 -23.74 -24.25
C LEU A 448 15.42 -22.70 -25.18
N VAL A 449 14.64 -23.12 -26.18
CA VAL A 449 13.83 -22.20 -27.01
C VAL A 449 12.85 -21.42 -26.14
N VAL A 450 12.25 -22.06 -25.12
CA VAL A 450 11.25 -21.41 -24.25
C VAL A 450 11.85 -20.24 -23.45
N PRO A 451 12.89 -20.42 -22.62
CA PRO A 451 13.53 -19.29 -21.95
C PRO A 451 14.20 -18.32 -22.93
N GLY A 452 14.60 -18.77 -24.13
CA GLY A 452 15.11 -17.91 -25.19
C GLY A 452 14.09 -16.92 -25.69
N ILE A 453 12.86 -17.37 -25.99
CA ILE A 453 11.73 -16.52 -26.36
C ILE A 453 11.39 -15.56 -25.23
N LEU A 454 11.26 -16.06 -24.00
CA LEU A 454 11.00 -15.22 -22.82
C LEU A 454 12.05 -14.13 -22.65
N CYS A 455 13.33 -14.45 -22.86
CA CYS A 455 14.42 -13.48 -22.78
C CYS A 455 14.31 -12.43 -23.88
N ALA A 456 14.06 -12.86 -25.13
CA ALA A 456 13.96 -11.95 -26.28
C ALA A 456 12.77 -10.99 -26.18
N GLU A 457 11.60 -11.53 -25.81
CA GLU A 457 10.36 -10.75 -25.70
C GLU A 457 10.34 -9.77 -24.52
N ASN A 458 11.04 -10.10 -23.41
CA ASN A 458 10.97 -9.29 -22.19
C ASN A 458 12.23 -8.45 -21.93
N TRP A 459 13.24 -8.50 -22.80
CA TRP A 459 14.51 -7.78 -22.55
C TRP A 459 14.27 -6.28 -22.49
N ASP A 460 13.50 -5.73 -23.42
CA ASP A 460 13.28 -4.29 -23.56
C ASP A 460 12.40 -3.69 -22.46
N ASP A 461 11.44 -4.44 -21.93
CA ASP A 461 10.61 -3.96 -20.82
C ASP A 461 11.29 -4.15 -19.44
N HIS A 462 12.28 -5.06 -19.34
CA HIS A 462 13.08 -5.28 -18.14
C HIS A 462 14.38 -4.46 -18.11
N ASP A 463 14.87 -4.01 -19.25
CA ASP A 463 16.01 -3.08 -19.30
C ASP A 463 15.57 -1.69 -18.81
N ARG A 464 16.04 -1.34 -17.62
CA ARG A 464 15.75 -0.08 -16.94
C ARG A 464 16.98 0.84 -16.87
N SER A 465 18.07 0.50 -17.56
CA SER A 465 19.32 1.24 -17.52
C SER A 465 19.20 2.71 -17.96
N GLY A 466 18.28 3.00 -18.90
CA GLY A 466 17.97 4.35 -19.38
C GLY A 466 16.81 5.05 -18.68
N ARG A 467 16.16 4.43 -17.69
CA ARG A 467 14.96 4.99 -17.05
C ARG A 467 15.34 5.92 -15.89
N THR A 468 15.51 7.22 -16.17
CA THR A 468 15.90 8.23 -15.18
C THR A 468 14.74 9.06 -14.64
N TYR A 469 13.54 8.84 -15.11
CA TYR A 469 12.38 9.70 -14.83
C TYR A 469 12.08 9.93 -13.34
N ALA A 470 12.22 8.92 -12.48
CA ALA A 470 11.98 9.08 -11.04
C ALA A 470 13.00 10.04 -10.42
N HIS A 471 14.27 9.95 -10.85
CA HIS A 471 15.32 10.89 -10.46
C HIS A 471 15.02 12.29 -10.99
N ASP A 472 14.68 12.41 -12.28
CA ASP A 472 14.50 13.70 -12.94
C ASP A 472 13.27 14.45 -12.41
N ILE A 473 12.19 13.74 -12.10
CA ILE A 473 11.02 14.35 -11.42
C ILE A 473 11.38 14.84 -10.03
N GLY A 474 12.01 14.00 -9.22
CA GLY A 474 12.45 14.42 -7.89
C GLY A 474 13.38 15.65 -7.97
N TRP A 475 14.30 15.65 -8.95
CA TRP A 475 15.14 16.79 -9.26
C TRP A 475 14.31 18.05 -9.58
N ASN A 476 13.38 17.94 -10.53
CA ASN A 476 12.59 19.08 -11.00
C ASN A 476 11.70 19.67 -9.89
N TYR A 477 11.06 18.83 -9.07
CA TYR A 477 10.31 19.29 -7.91
C TYR A 477 11.20 20.05 -6.92
N LEU A 478 12.35 19.52 -6.56
CA LEU A 478 13.26 20.14 -5.60
C LEU A 478 13.86 21.43 -6.15
N GLN A 479 14.22 21.48 -7.44
CA GLN A 479 14.76 22.67 -8.08
C GLN A 479 13.70 23.76 -8.33
N SER A 480 12.42 23.40 -8.36
CA SER A 480 11.33 24.39 -8.42
C SER A 480 11.22 25.24 -7.16
N THR A 481 11.81 24.79 -6.06
CA THR A 481 11.61 25.41 -4.76
C THR A 481 12.69 26.44 -4.42
N LEU A 482 12.29 27.50 -3.72
CA LEU A 482 13.20 28.46 -3.10
C LEU A 482 14.01 27.81 -1.97
N PRO A 483 15.14 28.42 -1.54
CA PRO A 483 15.92 27.90 -0.41
C PRO A 483 15.12 27.76 0.88
N ASN A 484 15.47 26.74 1.68
CA ASN A 484 14.83 26.41 2.98
C ASN A 484 13.32 26.16 2.93
N SER A 485 12.77 25.81 1.77
CA SER A 485 11.33 25.58 1.58
C SER A 485 10.81 24.37 2.33
N ILE A 486 9.49 24.33 2.53
CA ILE A 486 8.72 23.14 2.88
C ILE A 486 7.94 22.75 1.63
N ILE A 487 8.12 21.51 1.13
CA ILE A 487 7.35 20.98 0.01
C ILE A 487 6.34 19.95 0.49
N LEU A 488 5.06 20.26 0.31
CA LEU A 488 3.93 19.40 0.61
C LEU A 488 3.68 18.47 -0.57
N ASN A 489 3.67 17.17 -0.32
CA ASN A 489 3.32 16.17 -1.32
C ASN A 489 2.29 15.17 -0.77
N TYR A 490 1.84 14.23 -1.58
CA TYR A 490 0.82 13.27 -1.18
C TYR A 490 1.13 11.88 -1.73
N GLY A 491 1.28 10.92 -0.81
CA GLY A 491 1.52 9.51 -1.13
C GLY A 491 2.96 9.19 -1.51
N ASP A 492 3.22 7.92 -1.67
CA ASP A 492 4.56 7.33 -1.86
C ASP A 492 5.22 7.78 -3.16
N ASN A 493 4.43 7.79 -4.25
CA ASN A 493 4.95 8.04 -5.59
C ASN A 493 5.52 9.46 -5.76
N ASP A 494 4.97 10.44 -5.05
CA ASP A 494 5.50 11.80 -5.03
C ASP A 494 6.70 11.94 -4.07
N THR A 495 6.70 11.16 -2.99
CA THR A 495 7.65 11.33 -1.88
C THR A 495 8.98 10.62 -2.12
N PHE A 496 8.95 9.36 -2.55
CA PHE A 496 10.17 8.56 -2.70
C PHE A 496 11.15 9.10 -3.74
N PRO A 497 10.72 9.64 -4.90
CA PRO A 497 11.64 10.31 -5.81
C PRO A 497 12.37 11.52 -5.18
N LEU A 498 11.67 12.30 -4.34
CA LEU A 498 12.27 13.44 -3.65
C LEU A 498 13.29 12.97 -2.60
N TRP A 499 12.91 11.99 -1.76
CA TRP A 499 13.82 11.42 -0.77
C TRP A 499 15.04 10.77 -1.42
N ASN A 500 14.87 10.03 -2.53
CA ASN A 500 15.99 9.46 -3.26
C ASN A 500 16.96 10.54 -3.75
N ASN A 501 16.45 11.66 -4.25
CA ASN A 501 17.29 12.79 -4.67
C ASN A 501 18.04 13.42 -3.50
N GLN A 502 17.41 13.57 -2.34
CA GLN A 502 18.06 14.16 -1.15
C GLN A 502 19.07 13.21 -0.53
N GLU A 503 18.68 11.95 -0.25
CA GLU A 503 19.49 11.02 0.54
C GLU A 503 20.59 10.32 -0.26
N VAL A 504 20.39 10.10 -1.56
CA VAL A 504 21.36 9.40 -2.42
C VAL A 504 22.23 10.39 -3.21
N TYR A 505 21.62 11.46 -3.74
CA TYR A 505 22.30 12.38 -4.63
C TYR A 505 22.65 13.73 -3.98
N GLY A 506 22.21 13.97 -2.74
CA GLY A 506 22.48 15.23 -2.01
C GLY A 506 21.81 16.46 -2.62
N VAL A 507 20.70 16.27 -3.34
CA VAL A 507 19.99 17.35 -4.04
C VAL A 507 19.12 18.10 -3.05
N ARG A 508 19.37 19.40 -2.88
CA ARG A 508 18.55 20.29 -2.06
C ARG A 508 18.25 19.77 -0.64
N PRO A 509 19.26 19.45 0.16
CA PRO A 509 19.10 18.99 1.54
C PRO A 509 18.51 20.05 2.48
N ASP A 510 18.43 21.30 2.02
CA ASP A 510 17.79 22.45 2.68
C ASP A 510 16.26 22.44 2.60
N VAL A 511 15.67 21.65 1.71
CA VAL A 511 14.22 21.59 1.51
C VAL A 511 13.59 20.53 2.41
N ARG A 512 12.58 20.88 3.21
CA ARG A 512 11.84 19.93 4.03
C ARG A 512 10.71 19.28 3.22
N ILE A 513 10.85 17.99 2.92
CA ILE A 513 9.79 17.21 2.28
C ILE A 513 8.79 16.79 3.34
N MET A 514 7.51 17.07 3.12
CA MET A 514 6.41 16.74 4.02
C MET A 514 5.29 16.02 3.27
N ASN A 515 5.15 14.71 3.49
CA ASN A 515 4.06 13.93 2.95
C ASN A 515 2.79 14.12 3.78
N THR A 516 1.80 14.79 3.21
CA THR A 516 0.56 15.15 3.91
C THR A 516 -0.30 13.93 4.27
N SER A 517 -0.19 12.81 3.55
CA SER A 517 -0.90 11.58 3.93
C SER A 517 -0.30 10.92 5.18
N TYR A 518 1.00 11.07 5.41
CA TYR A 518 1.67 10.51 6.60
C TYR A 518 1.43 11.34 7.87
N LEU A 519 0.98 12.59 7.75
CA LEU A 519 0.58 13.41 8.90
C LEU A 519 -0.64 12.86 9.67
N GLY A 520 -1.32 11.84 9.15
CA GLY A 520 -2.26 11.04 9.91
C GLY A 520 -1.60 10.19 11.02
N GLY A 521 -0.28 9.91 10.90
CA GLY A 521 0.51 9.15 11.88
C GLY A 521 1.27 10.07 12.85
N GLU A 522 1.14 9.83 14.15
CA GLU A 522 1.84 10.60 15.18
C GLU A 522 3.37 10.57 15.03
N TRP A 523 3.91 9.41 14.66
CA TRP A 523 5.33 9.21 14.45
C TRP A 523 5.90 10.17 13.39
N TYR A 524 5.11 10.46 12.36
CA TYR A 524 5.55 11.34 11.27
C TYR A 524 5.45 12.83 11.67
N ILE A 525 4.45 13.20 12.47
CA ILE A 525 4.35 14.55 13.03
C ILE A 525 5.57 14.82 13.93
N ASP A 526 5.93 13.86 14.79
CA ASP A 526 7.11 13.96 15.66
C ASP A 526 8.41 14.07 14.83
N GLU A 527 8.54 13.28 13.75
CA GLU A 527 9.66 13.37 12.82
C GLU A 527 9.73 14.73 12.12
N MET A 528 8.59 15.29 11.70
CA MET A 528 8.55 16.60 11.05
C MET A 528 8.95 17.75 11.96
N LYS A 529 8.79 17.64 13.28
CA LYS A 529 9.25 18.64 14.25
C LYS A 529 10.77 18.73 14.36
N THR A 530 11.49 17.69 13.96
CA THR A 530 12.94 17.61 14.06
C THR A 530 13.63 18.11 12.78
N LYS A 531 14.89 18.55 12.92
CA LYS A 531 15.75 18.87 11.77
C LYS A 531 16.06 17.57 10.99
N ALA A 532 16.01 17.64 9.65
CA ALA A 532 16.49 16.56 8.77
C ALA A 532 17.45 17.17 7.71
N ASN A 533 18.63 16.58 7.58
CA ASN A 533 19.70 17.12 6.75
C ASN A 533 19.97 18.61 7.12
N ASP A 534 19.92 19.52 6.17
CA ASP A 534 20.07 20.95 6.42
C ASP A 534 18.73 21.66 6.67
N ALA A 535 17.59 20.98 6.44
CA ALA A 535 16.28 21.55 6.58
C ALA A 535 15.83 21.62 8.06
N PRO A 536 15.43 22.79 8.57
CA PRO A 536 14.83 22.89 9.90
C PRO A 536 13.53 22.10 10.00
N GLY A 537 13.13 21.75 11.23
CA GLY A 537 11.82 21.16 11.48
C GLY A 537 10.66 22.04 10.98
N VAL A 538 9.53 21.42 10.74
CA VAL A 538 8.27 22.11 10.43
C VAL A 538 7.77 22.82 11.69
N PRO A 539 7.29 24.06 11.63
CA PRO A 539 6.93 24.83 12.81
C PRO A 539 5.58 24.42 13.41
N PHE A 540 5.45 23.17 13.80
CA PHE A 540 4.28 22.68 14.53
C PHE A 540 4.35 23.09 16.01
N SER A 541 3.23 23.58 16.53
CA SER A 541 3.11 24.10 17.88
C SER A 541 2.20 23.27 18.80
N LEU A 542 1.35 22.41 18.23
CA LEU A 542 0.45 21.59 19.02
C LEU A 542 1.24 20.54 19.84
N PRO A 543 0.91 20.36 21.13
CA PRO A 543 1.51 19.34 21.99
C PRO A 543 1.04 17.95 21.59
N LYS A 544 1.82 16.94 21.95
CA LYS A 544 1.64 15.55 21.49
C LYS A 544 0.24 14.99 21.73
N HIS A 545 -0.36 15.24 22.88
CA HIS A 545 -1.69 14.73 23.22
C HIS A 545 -2.83 15.26 22.32
N LYS A 546 -2.61 16.33 21.53
CA LYS A 546 -3.60 16.88 20.60
C LYS A 546 -3.67 16.16 19.26
N TYR A 547 -2.66 15.35 18.90
CA TYR A 547 -2.62 14.61 17.65
C TYR A 547 -2.36 13.10 17.82
N THR A 548 -2.30 12.61 19.07
CA THR A 548 -2.18 11.18 19.39
C THR A 548 -3.53 10.58 19.76
N PHE A 549 -3.62 9.26 19.73
CA PHE A 549 -4.76 8.46 20.20
C PHE A 549 -6.14 9.06 19.86
N ASN A 550 -6.96 8.43 19.09
CA ASN A 550 -8.33 8.82 18.76
C ASN A 550 -8.55 10.27 18.26
N ASN A 551 -7.48 11.09 18.17
CA ASN A 551 -7.52 12.46 17.64
C ASN A 551 -7.24 12.43 16.12
N ASP A 552 -7.97 11.59 15.37
CA ASP A 552 -7.77 11.45 13.92
C ASP A 552 -8.53 12.53 13.13
N MET A 553 -9.48 13.20 13.78
CA MET A 553 -10.25 14.31 13.22
C MET A 553 -10.58 15.35 14.28
N ILE A 554 -10.81 16.58 13.84
CA ILE A 554 -11.28 17.70 14.65
C ILE A 554 -12.58 18.26 14.06
N TYR A 555 -13.56 18.54 14.93
CA TYR A 555 -14.83 19.16 14.52
C TYR A 555 -14.63 20.62 14.16
N VAL A 556 -15.41 21.10 13.18
CA VAL A 556 -15.43 22.51 12.78
C VAL A 556 -16.85 23.04 12.91
N THR A 557 -17.01 24.03 13.73
CA THR A 557 -18.29 24.72 13.96
C THR A 557 -18.29 26.11 13.35
N ASN A 558 -19.43 26.76 13.30
CA ASN A 558 -19.53 28.18 12.98
C ASN A 558 -20.05 28.93 14.23
N SER A 559 -19.49 28.63 15.41
CA SER A 559 -19.86 29.30 16.65
C SER A 559 -19.46 30.77 16.65
N ILE A 560 -18.47 31.15 15.87
CA ILE A 560 -18.03 32.50 15.64
C ILE A 560 -18.20 32.82 14.16
N ASP A 561 -19.16 33.73 13.84
CA ASP A 561 -19.51 34.09 12.45
C ASP A 561 -18.71 35.28 11.93
N ARG A 562 -17.49 35.48 12.37
CA ARG A 562 -16.51 36.42 11.85
C ARG A 562 -15.20 35.75 11.57
N PRO A 563 -14.34 36.30 10.70
CA PRO A 563 -12.98 35.80 10.58
C PRO A 563 -12.25 35.88 11.93
N VAL A 564 -11.60 34.71 12.31
CA VAL A 564 -10.78 34.62 13.52
C VAL A 564 -9.32 34.44 13.09
N GLU A 565 -8.40 35.10 13.76
CA GLU A 565 -6.98 34.95 13.43
C GLU A 565 -6.53 33.54 13.65
N ILE A 566 -5.71 32.99 12.73
CA ILE A 566 -5.28 31.58 12.73
C ILE A 566 -4.55 31.22 14.03
N LYS A 567 -3.77 32.11 14.62
CA LYS A 567 -3.10 31.89 15.91
C LYS A 567 -4.09 31.72 17.05
N GLU A 568 -5.13 32.57 17.11
CA GLU A 568 -6.19 32.42 18.10
C GLU A 568 -6.92 31.08 17.97
N VAL A 569 -7.14 30.62 16.74
CA VAL A 569 -7.76 29.31 16.47
C VAL A 569 -6.87 28.16 16.99
N ILE A 570 -5.57 28.20 16.69
CA ILE A 570 -4.64 27.16 17.14
C ILE A 570 -4.44 27.21 18.66
N ASP A 571 -4.37 28.39 19.26
CA ASP A 571 -4.29 28.54 20.71
C ASP A 571 -5.56 28.03 21.42
N PHE A 572 -6.73 28.24 20.81
CA PHE A 572 -8.00 27.65 21.29
C PHE A 572 -7.98 26.12 21.25
N VAL A 573 -7.53 25.51 20.15
CA VAL A 573 -7.38 24.05 20.01
C VAL A 573 -6.34 23.51 20.99
N ARG A 574 -5.24 24.26 21.20
CA ARG A 574 -4.16 23.88 22.14
C ARG A 574 -4.62 23.87 23.59
N SER A 575 -5.61 24.70 23.94
CA SER A 575 -6.12 24.82 25.30
C SER A 575 -6.76 23.51 25.80
N ASP A 576 -6.51 23.17 27.07
CA ASP A 576 -7.16 22.07 27.78
C ASP A 576 -8.33 22.54 28.65
N ASP A 577 -8.68 23.83 28.61
CA ASP A 577 -9.83 24.37 29.31
C ASP A 577 -11.13 23.70 28.79
N PRO A 578 -11.98 23.16 29.67
CA PRO A 578 -13.27 22.57 29.28
C PRO A 578 -14.15 23.49 28.40
N ARG A 579 -13.98 24.81 28.52
CA ARG A 579 -14.70 25.79 27.68
C ARG A 579 -14.24 25.79 26.22
N SER A 580 -13.05 25.28 25.93
CA SER A 580 -12.51 25.11 24.57
C SER A 580 -12.88 23.73 23.98
N LYS A 581 -13.79 22.98 24.60
CA LYS A 581 -14.22 21.65 24.16
C LYS A 581 -15.69 21.66 23.78
N VAL A 582 -16.06 20.79 22.85
CA VAL A 582 -17.45 20.47 22.53
C VAL A 582 -17.83 19.14 23.19
N LYS A 583 -19.01 19.07 23.76
CA LYS A 583 -19.53 17.82 24.32
C LYS A 583 -20.19 17.02 23.21
N LEU A 584 -19.71 15.80 22.99
CA LEU A 584 -20.27 14.86 22.04
C LEU A 584 -21.51 14.14 22.59
N ALA A 585 -22.23 13.43 21.73
CA ALA A 585 -23.46 12.72 22.10
C ALA A 585 -23.25 11.64 23.17
N ASP A 586 -22.07 11.04 23.24
CA ASP A 586 -21.66 10.06 24.26
C ASP A 586 -21.21 10.71 25.57
N GLY A 587 -21.23 12.04 25.66
CA GLY A 587 -20.83 12.82 26.82
C GLY A 587 -19.35 13.14 26.92
N THR A 588 -18.52 12.65 26.01
CA THR A 588 -17.07 12.97 25.94
C THR A 588 -16.84 14.41 25.47
N LEU A 589 -15.68 14.97 25.86
CA LEU A 589 -15.25 16.31 25.45
C LEU A 589 -14.22 16.17 24.31
N ALA A 590 -14.47 16.86 23.21
CA ALA A 590 -13.59 16.87 22.06
C ALA A 590 -13.10 18.27 21.72
N ASP A 591 -11.88 18.38 21.18
CA ASP A 591 -11.36 19.60 20.60
C ASP A 591 -12.18 20.00 19.36
N TYR A 592 -12.33 21.30 19.11
CA TYR A 592 -13.01 21.79 17.92
C TYR A 592 -12.47 23.13 17.45
N ILE A 593 -12.69 23.45 16.19
CA ILE A 593 -12.40 24.75 15.58
C ILE A 593 -13.70 25.58 15.62
N PRO A 594 -13.70 26.77 16.25
CA PRO A 594 -14.93 27.52 16.51
C PRO A 594 -15.41 28.36 15.32
N ALA A 595 -14.60 28.53 14.26
CA ALA A 595 -14.90 29.37 13.11
C ALA A 595 -14.58 28.67 11.79
N LYS A 596 -15.43 28.84 10.78
CA LYS A 596 -15.20 28.35 9.41
C LYS A 596 -14.38 29.33 8.56
N ARG A 597 -14.33 30.59 8.95
CA ARG A 597 -13.52 31.64 8.30
C ARG A 597 -12.34 31.99 9.21
N ILE A 598 -11.14 31.77 8.70
CA ILE A 598 -9.90 31.99 9.46
C ILE A 598 -9.06 33.01 8.70
N ALA A 599 -8.53 33.96 9.41
CA ALA A 599 -7.68 35.04 8.87
C ALA A 599 -6.21 34.69 9.13
N LEU A 600 -5.42 34.62 8.06
CA LEU A 600 -3.97 34.45 8.10
C LEU A 600 -3.33 35.84 7.74
N PRO A 601 -2.82 36.60 8.71
CA PRO A 601 -2.14 37.87 8.45
C PRO A 601 -0.90 37.67 7.58
N VAL A 602 -0.64 38.64 6.70
CA VAL A 602 0.53 38.59 5.82
C VAL A 602 1.63 39.51 6.37
N ASN A 603 2.76 38.92 6.71
CA ASN A 603 3.97 39.67 6.99
C ASN A 603 4.69 39.96 5.67
N LYS A 604 4.41 41.11 5.08
CA LYS A 604 4.92 41.52 3.74
C LYS A 604 6.44 41.59 3.70
N GLU A 605 7.07 42.05 4.77
CA GLU A 605 8.54 42.16 4.84
C GLU A 605 9.19 40.75 4.85
N ASN A 606 8.67 39.83 5.66
CA ASN A 606 9.14 38.46 5.66
C ASN A 606 8.90 37.76 4.32
N ALA A 607 7.74 38.00 3.69
CA ALA A 607 7.41 37.37 2.39
C ALA A 607 8.36 37.86 1.27
N LEU A 608 8.81 39.12 1.32
CA LEU A 608 9.82 39.63 0.40
C LEU A 608 11.22 39.10 0.75
N ALA A 609 11.61 39.20 2.02
CA ALA A 609 12.94 38.77 2.49
C ALA A 609 13.20 37.25 2.24
N SER A 610 12.17 36.44 2.32
CA SER A 610 12.24 34.97 2.03
C SER A 610 12.12 34.65 0.54
N GLY A 611 11.84 35.65 -0.32
CA GLY A 611 11.63 35.42 -1.76
C GLY A 611 10.26 34.81 -2.11
N ILE A 612 9.34 34.66 -1.15
CA ILE A 612 7.98 34.16 -1.41
C ILE A 612 7.29 35.06 -2.44
N VAL A 613 7.52 36.34 -2.38
CA VAL A 613 7.08 37.33 -3.38
C VAL A 613 8.30 38.09 -3.90
N ALA A 614 8.37 38.25 -5.21
CA ALA A 614 9.41 39.09 -5.83
C ALA A 614 9.14 40.58 -5.56
N GLU A 615 10.18 41.41 -5.44
CA GLU A 615 10.06 42.84 -5.15
C GLU A 615 9.15 43.58 -6.14
N LYS A 616 9.16 43.17 -7.41
CA LYS A 616 8.29 43.75 -8.47
C LYS A 616 6.79 43.50 -8.22
N ASP A 617 6.43 42.56 -7.36
CA ASP A 617 5.05 42.20 -7.02
C ASP A 617 4.63 42.67 -5.62
N ARG A 618 5.43 43.50 -4.95
CA ARG A 618 5.16 44.01 -3.59
C ARG A 618 3.75 44.57 -3.45
N ASP A 619 3.32 45.41 -4.41
CA ASP A 619 2.04 46.08 -4.38
C ASP A 619 0.82 45.18 -4.67
N LYS A 620 1.07 43.93 -5.11
CA LYS A 620 0.03 42.96 -5.37
C LYS A 620 -0.31 42.10 -4.12
N MET A 621 0.48 42.22 -3.05
CA MET A 621 0.26 41.45 -1.83
C MET A 621 -0.97 41.94 -1.07
N VAL A 622 -1.81 40.99 -0.67
CA VAL A 622 -2.92 41.27 0.27
C VAL A 622 -2.38 41.40 1.69
N ASP A 623 -3.16 42.09 2.56
CA ASP A 623 -2.80 42.15 3.99
C ASP A 623 -3.20 40.92 4.79
N THR A 624 -4.16 40.16 4.29
CA THR A 624 -4.70 38.99 4.95
C THR A 624 -5.14 37.96 3.90
N VAL A 625 -4.73 36.73 4.09
CA VAL A 625 -5.24 35.54 3.34
C VAL A 625 -6.37 34.93 4.14
N PHE A 626 -7.51 34.66 3.50
CA PHE A 626 -8.66 34.03 4.16
C PHE A 626 -8.76 32.54 3.85
N ILE A 627 -8.76 31.75 4.91
CA ILE A 627 -9.03 30.32 4.88
C ILE A 627 -10.54 30.12 5.08
N ASN A 628 -11.18 29.35 4.19
CA ASN A 628 -12.62 29.10 4.23
C ASN A 628 -12.88 27.59 4.27
N ILE A 629 -13.20 27.07 5.46
CA ILE A 629 -13.48 25.64 5.67
C ILE A 629 -14.95 25.37 5.39
N LYS A 630 -15.23 24.60 4.35
CA LYS A 630 -16.60 24.21 3.98
C LYS A 630 -17.12 23.01 4.78
N LYS A 631 -16.24 22.14 5.24
CA LYS A 631 -16.53 20.91 5.96
C LYS A 631 -16.92 21.19 7.43
N ASN A 632 -17.55 20.22 8.08
CA ASN A 632 -17.86 20.26 9.51
C ASN A 632 -16.81 19.50 10.34
N SER A 633 -15.79 18.96 9.70
CA SER A 633 -14.66 18.32 10.34
C SER A 633 -13.43 18.40 9.42
N LEU A 634 -12.25 18.38 10.01
CA LEU A 634 -10.97 18.23 9.34
C LEU A 634 -10.27 16.99 9.87
N ASP A 635 -9.52 16.32 9.01
CA ASP A 635 -8.66 15.23 9.42
C ASP A 635 -7.41 15.77 10.16
N LYS A 636 -6.75 14.92 10.93
CA LYS A 636 -5.52 15.25 11.67
C LYS A 636 -4.46 15.91 10.79
N ASN A 637 -4.24 15.40 9.57
CA ASN A 637 -3.29 15.97 8.63
C ASN A 637 -3.64 17.42 8.25
N GLN A 638 -4.92 17.72 8.08
CA GLN A 638 -5.41 19.08 7.80
C GLN A 638 -5.24 20.01 9.01
N LEU A 639 -5.49 19.51 10.23
CA LEU A 639 -5.20 20.28 11.45
C LEU A 639 -3.72 20.64 11.55
N MET A 640 -2.81 19.71 11.25
CA MET A 640 -1.37 19.97 11.29
C MET A 640 -0.94 20.96 10.22
N ILE A 641 -1.57 20.97 9.04
CA ILE A 641 -1.32 22.01 8.03
C ILE A 641 -1.75 23.39 8.55
N LEU A 642 -2.90 23.49 9.24
CA LEU A 642 -3.31 24.76 9.86
C LEU A 642 -2.34 25.21 10.96
N ASP A 643 -1.85 24.32 11.81
CA ASP A 643 -0.85 24.61 12.83
C ASP A 643 0.47 25.12 12.20
N MET A 644 0.93 24.49 11.11
CA MET A 644 2.07 24.96 10.34
C MET A 644 1.84 26.39 9.81
N LEU A 645 0.68 26.64 9.19
CA LEU A 645 0.33 27.96 8.64
C LEU A 645 0.21 29.04 9.72
N ALA A 646 -0.19 28.68 10.94
CA ALA A 646 -0.24 29.61 12.06
C ALA A 646 1.15 30.09 12.53
N ASN A 647 2.19 29.30 12.27
CA ASN A 647 3.52 29.51 12.84
C ASN A 647 4.63 29.81 11.81
N PHE A 648 4.34 29.79 10.50
CA PHE A 648 5.40 29.96 9.49
C PHE A 648 5.80 31.43 9.26
N ASP A 649 4.94 32.39 9.64
CA ASP A 649 5.19 33.86 9.63
C ASP A 649 5.80 34.36 8.31
N TRP A 650 5.50 33.72 7.19
CA TRP A 650 6.01 34.03 5.85
C TRP A 650 7.55 34.00 5.74
N LYS A 651 8.26 33.32 6.66
CA LYS A 651 9.73 33.25 6.68
C LYS A 651 10.27 32.08 5.86
N ARG A 652 9.48 31.04 5.65
CA ARG A 652 9.85 29.86 4.86
C ARG A 652 8.85 29.64 3.74
N PRO A 653 9.31 29.55 2.48
CA PRO A 653 8.41 29.25 1.38
C PRO A 653 7.73 27.89 1.56
N ILE A 654 6.43 27.83 1.26
CA ILE A 654 5.66 26.60 1.26
C ILE A 654 5.27 26.29 -0.17
N TYR A 655 5.61 25.08 -0.60
CA TYR A 655 5.28 24.55 -1.91
C TYR A 655 4.41 23.31 -1.80
N MET A 656 3.74 22.96 -2.89
CA MET A 656 2.99 21.71 -2.99
C MET A 656 3.11 21.11 -4.39
N THR A 657 3.14 19.77 -4.43
CA THR A 657 3.14 19.03 -5.71
C THR A 657 1.76 18.97 -6.34
N GLN A 658 0.70 19.06 -5.52
CA GLN A 658 -0.70 18.91 -5.92
C GLN A 658 -1.56 20.03 -5.33
N VAL A 659 -2.34 20.71 -6.18
CA VAL A 659 -3.18 21.85 -5.75
C VAL A 659 -4.29 21.47 -4.77
N TYR A 660 -4.79 20.25 -4.82
CA TYR A 660 -5.88 19.80 -3.96
C TYR A 660 -5.50 19.72 -2.47
N ILE A 661 -4.21 19.73 -2.12
CA ILE A 661 -3.74 19.72 -0.73
C ILE A 661 -4.32 20.92 0.06
N LEU A 662 -4.46 22.08 -0.59
CA LEU A 662 -5.03 23.27 0.03
C LEU A 662 -6.49 23.56 -0.41
N GLN A 663 -7.11 22.69 -1.18
CA GLN A 663 -8.47 22.89 -1.71
C GLN A 663 -9.51 23.02 -0.60
N ASP A 664 -9.43 22.19 0.43
CA ASP A 664 -10.38 22.18 1.56
C ASP A 664 -10.31 23.45 2.41
N PHE A 665 -9.23 24.22 2.28
CA PHE A 665 -9.02 25.50 2.94
C PHE A 665 -9.42 26.71 2.07
N GLY A 666 -9.80 26.48 0.80
CA GLY A 666 -10.12 27.55 -0.14
C GLY A 666 -8.91 28.40 -0.54
N LEU A 667 -7.69 27.84 -0.48
CA LEU A 667 -6.43 28.55 -0.73
C LEU A 667 -5.89 28.43 -2.16
N MET A 668 -6.63 27.80 -3.06
CA MET A 668 -6.19 27.64 -4.46
C MET A 668 -5.96 28.94 -5.20
N ASP A 669 -6.64 30.02 -4.80
CA ASP A 669 -6.48 31.36 -5.39
C ASP A 669 -5.18 32.07 -4.97
N TYR A 670 -4.42 31.50 -4.05
CA TYR A 670 -3.17 32.06 -3.52
C TYR A 670 -1.94 31.22 -3.92
N LEU A 671 -1.95 30.68 -5.13
CA LEU A 671 -0.88 29.82 -5.64
C LEU A 671 -0.13 30.51 -6.79
N GLN A 672 1.18 30.29 -6.85
CA GLN A 672 2.05 30.59 -7.99
C GLN A 672 2.69 29.31 -8.47
N PHE A 673 2.62 29.05 -9.76
CA PHE A 673 3.22 27.91 -10.38
C PHE A 673 4.66 28.19 -10.80
N ASP A 674 5.61 27.42 -10.25
CA ASP A 674 7.05 27.59 -10.44
C ASP A 674 7.66 26.41 -11.25
N GLY A 675 6.98 25.97 -12.29
CA GLY A 675 7.46 24.92 -13.18
C GLY A 675 6.90 23.54 -12.85
N TYR A 676 7.27 22.90 -11.75
CA TYR A 676 6.71 21.60 -11.31
C TYR A 676 5.94 21.68 -10.00
N ALA A 677 6.23 22.66 -9.14
CA ALA A 677 5.57 22.84 -7.86
C ALA A 677 4.78 24.16 -7.79
N TYR A 678 3.77 24.18 -6.95
CA TYR A 678 2.97 25.37 -6.67
C TYR A 678 3.45 26.02 -5.36
N ARG A 679 3.84 27.30 -5.42
CA ARG A 679 4.22 28.09 -4.26
C ARG A 679 2.99 28.78 -3.67
N PHE A 680 2.85 28.72 -2.34
CA PHE A 680 1.86 29.50 -1.62
C PHE A 680 2.33 30.96 -1.50
N VAL A 681 1.54 31.88 -2.07
CA VAL A 681 1.88 33.30 -2.16
C VAL A 681 0.70 34.17 -1.67
N PRO A 682 0.94 35.31 -0.99
CA PRO A 682 -0.10 36.22 -0.53
C PRO A 682 -0.58 37.17 -1.66
N ILE A 683 -0.79 36.61 -2.85
CA ILE A 683 -1.29 37.38 -4.03
C ILE A 683 -2.53 36.64 -4.53
N LEU A 684 -3.66 37.35 -4.49
CA LEU A 684 -4.93 36.81 -4.93
C LEU A 684 -4.97 36.67 -6.45
N THR A 685 -5.12 35.44 -6.94
CA THR A 685 -5.28 35.12 -8.35
C THR A 685 -6.49 34.22 -8.52
N PRO A 686 -7.68 34.82 -8.77
CA PRO A 686 -8.91 34.02 -8.82
C PRO A 686 -8.86 32.95 -9.88
N TYR A 687 -9.27 31.75 -9.49
CA TYR A 687 -9.41 30.60 -10.36
C TYR A 687 -10.46 30.87 -11.44
N ARG A 688 -10.13 30.62 -12.71
CA ARG A 688 -11.00 30.94 -13.84
C ARG A 688 -11.64 29.71 -14.49
N GLN A 689 -10.88 28.63 -14.69
CA GLN A 689 -11.40 27.39 -15.28
C GLN A 689 -10.56 26.15 -14.91
N ALA A 690 -11.12 24.98 -15.15
CA ALA A 690 -10.47 23.71 -14.85
C ALA A 690 -9.09 23.60 -15.54
N GLY A 691 -8.04 23.34 -14.75
CA GLY A 691 -6.67 23.23 -15.23
C GLY A 691 -5.83 24.52 -15.14
N GLU A 692 -6.45 25.68 -14.88
CA GLU A 692 -5.73 26.95 -14.70
C GLU A 692 -5.71 27.34 -13.22
N VAL A 693 -4.76 26.81 -12.45
CA VAL A 693 -4.58 27.15 -11.05
C VAL A 693 -3.32 27.97 -10.85
N GLY A 694 -3.47 29.10 -10.15
CA GLY A 694 -2.37 29.94 -9.74
C GLY A 694 -1.87 30.90 -10.84
N ARG A 695 -1.03 31.81 -10.43
CA ARG A 695 -0.30 32.73 -11.32
C ARG A 695 0.99 32.08 -11.79
N ILE A 696 1.55 32.57 -12.87
CA ILE A 696 2.89 32.24 -13.37
C ILE A 696 3.75 33.50 -13.36
N ASP A 697 4.98 33.38 -12.87
CA ASP A 697 6.03 34.38 -13.08
C ASP A 697 7.01 33.87 -14.14
N PRO A 698 6.94 34.35 -15.38
CA PRO A 698 7.80 33.88 -16.47
C PRO A 698 9.29 34.13 -16.21
N GLU A 699 9.66 35.18 -15.51
CA GLU A 699 11.07 35.47 -15.20
C GLU A 699 11.67 34.41 -14.25
N TYR A 700 10.84 33.81 -13.41
CA TYR A 700 11.24 32.68 -12.54
C TYR A 700 11.10 31.33 -13.23
N ALA A 701 9.98 31.07 -13.90
CA ALA A 701 9.64 29.75 -14.41
C ALA A 701 10.41 29.39 -15.70
N VAL A 702 10.65 30.36 -16.62
CA VAL A 702 11.29 30.07 -17.92
C VAL A 702 12.74 29.60 -17.76
N PRO A 703 13.60 30.21 -16.94
CA PRO A 703 14.96 29.69 -16.71
C PRO A 703 14.96 28.28 -16.10
N LEU A 704 14.04 27.95 -15.19
CA LEU A 704 13.90 26.62 -14.64
C LEU A 704 13.56 25.60 -15.73
N LEU A 705 12.59 25.94 -16.58
CA LEU A 705 12.13 25.06 -17.67
C LEU A 705 13.21 24.82 -18.73
N LEU A 706 14.00 25.83 -19.08
CA LEU A 706 14.96 25.74 -20.19
C LEU A 706 16.34 25.28 -19.75
N ASP A 707 16.81 25.69 -18.55
CA ASP A 707 18.20 25.55 -18.17
C ASP A 707 18.43 24.60 -17.00
N VAL A 708 17.41 24.33 -16.16
CA VAL A 708 17.56 23.59 -14.89
C VAL A 708 16.88 22.23 -14.91
N PHE A 709 15.67 22.15 -15.47
CA PHE A 709 14.87 20.95 -15.41
C PHE A 709 15.42 19.82 -16.30
N ARG A 710 15.23 18.62 -15.84
CA ARG A 710 15.60 17.40 -16.53
C ARG A 710 14.35 16.76 -17.13
N TYR A 711 14.44 16.33 -18.37
CA TYR A 711 13.33 15.80 -19.13
C TYR A 711 13.52 14.34 -19.53
N GLY A 712 14.46 13.66 -18.91
CA GLY A 712 14.84 12.32 -19.30
C GLY A 712 15.53 12.30 -20.67
N ASN A 713 15.55 11.14 -21.30
CA ASN A 713 16.07 11.01 -22.66
C ASN A 713 14.96 11.23 -23.67
N LEU A 714 14.66 12.51 -24.00
CA LEU A 714 13.59 12.89 -24.92
C LEU A 714 13.81 12.36 -26.36
N ASP A 715 15.04 12.04 -26.72
CA ASP A 715 15.39 11.52 -28.03
C ASP A 715 15.10 10.03 -28.19
N ASP A 716 14.82 9.31 -27.09
CA ASP A 716 14.47 7.91 -27.13
C ASP A 716 12.95 7.71 -27.07
N GLU A 717 12.28 7.73 -28.23
CA GLU A 717 10.84 7.48 -28.36
C GLU A 717 10.39 6.20 -27.62
N LYS A 718 11.29 5.24 -27.40
CA LYS A 718 11.00 3.97 -26.74
C LYS A 718 10.87 4.10 -25.21
N VAL A 719 11.47 5.13 -24.60
CA VAL A 719 11.34 5.39 -23.16
C VAL A 719 9.99 5.98 -22.80
N TYR A 720 9.25 6.49 -23.80
CA TYR A 720 8.04 7.29 -23.62
C TYR A 720 6.73 6.53 -23.73
N SER A 721 6.72 5.27 -24.09
CA SER A 721 5.47 4.51 -24.25
C SER A 721 4.73 4.28 -22.93
N ASP A 722 5.40 4.44 -21.80
CA ASP A 722 4.84 4.05 -20.53
C ASP A 722 4.47 5.23 -19.64
N TYR A 723 3.36 5.08 -18.94
CA TYR A 723 2.84 5.70 -17.72
C TYR A 723 3.31 7.14 -17.37
N PHE A 724 4.56 7.48 -17.68
CA PHE A 724 5.20 8.73 -17.30
C PHE A 724 5.07 9.84 -18.33
N THR A 725 4.96 9.48 -19.59
CA THR A 725 4.79 10.42 -20.70
C THR A 725 3.46 11.15 -20.60
N GLN A 726 2.41 10.48 -20.16
CA GLN A 726 1.11 11.10 -19.96
C GLN A 726 1.15 12.18 -18.86
N TYR A 727 1.93 11.97 -17.81
CA TYR A 727 2.05 12.93 -16.70
C TYR A 727 2.93 14.13 -17.05
N ASN A 728 4.09 13.91 -17.64
CA ASN A 728 5.06 15.00 -17.91
C ASN A 728 4.80 15.73 -19.21
N LEU A 729 4.44 15.04 -20.28
CA LEU A 729 4.13 15.70 -21.56
C LEU A 729 2.75 16.37 -21.55
N SER A 730 1.76 15.81 -20.84
CA SER A 730 0.49 16.50 -20.68
C SER A 730 0.64 17.76 -19.83
N ALA A 731 1.45 17.71 -18.77
CA ALA A 731 1.79 18.90 -17.99
C ALA A 731 2.65 19.89 -18.78
N ALA A 732 3.59 19.44 -19.61
CA ALA A 732 4.40 20.31 -20.48
C ALA A 732 3.64 20.81 -21.71
N ARG A 733 2.70 20.03 -22.28
CA ARG A 733 1.83 20.46 -23.39
C ARG A 733 0.64 21.30 -22.96
N ALA A 734 0.19 21.17 -21.73
CA ALA A 734 -0.85 22.05 -21.17
C ALA A 734 -0.32 23.45 -20.79
N ARG A 735 0.94 23.69 -21.01
CA ARG A 735 1.66 24.95 -20.78
C ARG A 735 2.32 25.44 -22.04
#